data_24b34b444a8fc8a4ea738146818c30d4
#
_entry.id   24b34b444a8fc8a4ea738146818c30d4
#
_cell.length_a   1.000
_cell.length_b   1.000
_cell.length_c   1.000
_cell.angle_alpha   90.00
_cell.angle_beta   90.00
_cell.angle_gamma   90.00
#
_symmetry.space_group_name_H-M   'P 1'
#
loop_
_entity.id
_entity.type
_entity.pdbx_description
1 polymer ?
#
loop_
_entity_poly.entity_id
_entity_poly.type
_entity_poly.pdbx_seq_one_letter_code
_entity_poly.pdbx_strand_id
1 'polypeptide(L)'
;MRAWTVDADDIRVEEDFDESLLHRTPEIDAFLAPDRDDKFIVIGTKGFGKTLLLKAKRILYQREGKAACLPHGNLLDKPIGDKIFGRESLAFFAAAPLPWAKVWLAAIALAVLKHAGETEGLKVSPKLGGLIRDANLHGVIDHFVRLLDLTPSELQRCATDTDGHLVPRLRALKTPVTIFIDGIDEYFSKHVEDVAVSRSVTGELSPNVWYFSQLGLVEVAYQLRRINHHLKVFAAIRKEAYARLPQRTAMAQQYRGSAIDIVYTPQSLREIFVNNVRLVKADRMVLKERVRTNPLEAFLGRTSVTDPYTHEEEDALEYVCRHTLLRPRDLMTIGERLAALRPDERRNEHRMKEAVNGAATEIAHEYLAEIAPYLGQIDLDQLLQRLPGHILTRHEVRVLADEHSSGEYVFSALYRVGLLGYVQHDRVRGEWRQRFLRPGEATFEADGVLPAASHYLVHPVLSDVIGRVNPAYLARTDRANVVGYDRPWRETASADFELHERPCCVLKADVQGFGNLMRAGTDAPVRKALDDAVQQWAPGTAITETGAGDAALIADDDPIALAQMARHMIDDVYRSPGQPRLRVALHYGVVQTRQRDGDMAQVIAGGDAILLASRVEPVVEPGQIWATDEFRQQLQERPSLWRTVPVAGPGDEERFNVKKPGAAEPDLWIRLYRLEF
;
A
#
# COMPACT_ATOMS: atom_id res chain seq x y z
N MET A 1 31.73 7.59 -17.89
CA MET A 1 31.03 6.57 -17.07
C MET A 1 30.53 7.26 -15.82
N ARG A 2 29.23 7.28 -15.58
CA ARG A 2 28.62 7.83 -14.38
C ARG A 2 29.02 6.97 -13.17
N ALA A 3 29.21 7.58 -12.01
CA ALA A 3 29.60 6.84 -10.80
C ALA A 3 28.46 5.97 -10.24
N TRP A 4 27.20 6.26 -10.64
CA TRP A 4 25.99 5.58 -10.19
C TRP A 4 24.83 5.86 -11.15
N THR A 5 23.91 4.91 -11.32
CA THR A 5 22.76 5.05 -12.21
C THR A 5 21.46 5.02 -11.36
N VAL A 6 20.71 6.10 -11.36
CA VAL A 6 19.45 6.24 -10.61
C VAL A 6 18.26 5.95 -11.49
N ASP A 7 18.21 6.54 -12.69
CA ASP A 7 17.07 6.43 -13.60
C ASP A 7 17.40 5.65 -14.86
N ALA A 8 16.43 4.85 -15.29
CA ALA A 8 16.49 4.15 -16.57
C ALA A 8 16.62 5.09 -17.76
N ASP A 9 16.15 6.35 -17.64
CA ASP A 9 16.28 7.36 -18.69
C ASP A 9 17.70 7.91 -18.85
N ASP A 10 18.55 7.68 -17.86
CA ASP A 10 19.98 7.95 -17.96
C ASP A 10 20.72 7.00 -18.90
N ILE A 11 20.14 5.83 -19.19
CA ILE A 11 20.66 4.87 -20.18
C ILE A 11 20.20 5.33 -21.56
N ARG A 12 20.99 6.20 -22.19
CA ARG A 12 20.61 6.87 -23.45
C ARG A 12 20.92 6.05 -24.69
N VAL A 13 21.92 5.19 -24.64
CA VAL A 13 22.43 4.43 -25.79
C VAL A 13 22.56 2.96 -25.43
N GLU A 14 22.43 2.11 -26.43
CA GLU A 14 22.59 0.64 -26.27
C GLU A 14 23.94 0.24 -25.69
N GLU A 15 24.98 1.02 -25.96
CA GLU A 15 26.34 0.83 -25.47
C GLU A 15 26.46 1.09 -23.95
N ASP A 16 25.57 1.90 -23.37
CA ASP A 16 25.54 2.19 -21.94
C ASP A 16 24.78 1.14 -21.13
N PHE A 17 24.08 0.23 -21.81
CA PHE A 17 23.28 -0.79 -21.16
C PHE A 17 24.13 -1.99 -20.74
N ASP A 18 24.28 -2.15 -19.43
CA ASP A 18 24.92 -3.31 -18.81
C ASP A 18 23.84 -4.22 -18.22
N GLU A 19 23.77 -5.46 -18.69
CA GLU A 19 22.81 -6.47 -18.21
C GLU A 19 23.02 -6.81 -16.72
N SER A 20 24.19 -6.53 -16.14
CA SER A 20 24.45 -6.71 -14.71
C SER A 20 23.64 -5.76 -13.81
N LEU A 21 23.07 -4.67 -14.36
CA LEU A 21 22.13 -3.79 -13.67
C LEU A 21 20.78 -4.47 -13.40
N LEU A 22 20.46 -5.49 -14.17
CA LEU A 22 19.19 -6.19 -14.02
C LEU A 22 19.26 -7.22 -12.90
N HIS A 23 18.35 -7.09 -11.94
CA HIS A 23 18.11 -8.20 -11.03
C HIS A 23 17.31 -9.27 -11.76
N ARG A 24 17.90 -10.47 -11.88
CA ARG A 24 17.33 -11.59 -12.63
C ARG A 24 16.43 -12.43 -11.73
N THR A 25 15.16 -12.55 -12.09
CA THR A 25 14.22 -13.54 -11.56
C THR A 25 13.72 -14.42 -12.71
N PRO A 26 13.18 -15.61 -12.45
CA PRO A 26 12.63 -16.46 -13.50
C PRO A 26 11.59 -15.73 -14.40
N GLU A 27 10.77 -14.86 -13.83
CA GLU A 27 9.77 -14.08 -14.54
C GLU A 27 10.41 -13.00 -15.42
N ILE A 28 11.44 -12.32 -14.89
CA ILE A 28 12.21 -11.30 -15.65
C ILE A 28 12.98 -11.99 -16.78
N ASP A 29 13.61 -13.12 -16.53
CA ASP A 29 14.31 -13.90 -17.56
C ASP A 29 13.35 -14.38 -18.65
N ALA A 30 12.17 -14.86 -18.26
CA ALA A 30 11.14 -15.25 -19.21
C ALA A 30 10.65 -14.07 -20.07
N PHE A 31 10.53 -12.88 -19.49
CA PHE A 31 10.19 -11.66 -20.22
C PHE A 31 11.29 -11.23 -21.17
N LEU A 32 12.55 -11.24 -20.72
CA LEU A 32 13.70 -10.78 -21.49
C LEU A 32 14.09 -11.75 -22.61
N ALA A 33 13.76 -13.03 -22.48
CA ALA A 33 14.09 -14.05 -23.48
C ALA A 33 13.55 -13.64 -24.87
N PRO A 34 14.43 -13.55 -25.90
CA PRO A 34 14.05 -13.00 -27.20
C PRO A 34 13.09 -13.90 -27.99
N ASP A 35 13.05 -15.20 -27.68
CA ASP A 35 12.19 -16.20 -28.30
C ASP A 35 10.81 -16.31 -27.62
N ARG A 36 10.65 -15.65 -26.45
CA ARG A 36 9.39 -15.65 -25.69
C ARG A 36 8.66 -14.32 -25.80
N ASP A 37 7.50 -14.39 -26.45
CA ASP A 37 6.60 -13.25 -26.66
C ASP A 37 5.28 -13.41 -25.90
N ASP A 38 5.13 -14.46 -25.11
CA ASP A 38 3.93 -14.74 -24.34
C ASP A 38 3.74 -13.74 -23.18
N LYS A 39 4.83 -13.15 -22.70
CA LYS A 39 4.84 -12.09 -21.70
C LYS A 39 5.10 -10.75 -22.37
N PHE A 40 4.12 -9.86 -22.37
CA PHE A 40 4.23 -8.56 -23.06
C PHE A 40 3.71 -7.38 -22.23
N ILE A 41 3.16 -7.62 -21.04
CA ILE A 41 2.77 -6.59 -20.08
C ILE A 41 3.69 -6.66 -18.87
N VAL A 42 4.36 -5.56 -18.55
CA VAL A 42 5.18 -5.39 -17.36
C VAL A 42 4.39 -4.62 -16.33
N ILE A 43 4.08 -5.26 -15.21
CA ILE A 43 3.31 -4.67 -14.12
C ILE A 43 4.26 -4.32 -12.98
N GLY A 44 4.08 -3.16 -12.41
CA GLY A 44 4.83 -2.71 -11.23
C GLY A 44 4.42 -1.31 -10.81
N THR A 45 4.69 -0.96 -9.57
CA THR A 45 4.49 0.40 -9.05
C THR A 45 5.56 1.37 -9.58
N LYS A 46 5.44 2.65 -9.26
CA LYS A 46 6.47 3.65 -9.58
C LYS A 46 7.81 3.28 -8.91
N GLY A 47 8.91 3.44 -9.64
CA GLY A 47 10.24 3.13 -9.12
C GLY A 47 10.64 1.65 -9.11
N PHE A 48 9.81 0.75 -9.68
CA PHE A 48 10.10 -0.70 -9.75
C PHE A 48 10.90 -1.14 -11.00
N GLY A 49 11.37 -0.21 -11.82
CA GLY A 49 12.22 -0.53 -12.96
C GLY A 49 11.49 -1.04 -14.22
N LYS A 50 10.18 -0.78 -14.36
CA LYS A 50 9.40 -1.13 -15.58
C LYS A 50 10.06 -0.59 -16.84
N THR A 51 10.42 0.69 -16.84
CA THR A 51 11.13 1.37 -17.94
C THR A 51 12.43 0.67 -18.29
N LEU A 52 13.22 0.30 -17.27
CA LEU A 52 14.49 -0.43 -17.47
C LEU A 52 14.26 -1.78 -18.17
N LEU A 53 13.23 -2.53 -17.75
CA LEU A 53 12.92 -3.82 -18.36
C LEU A 53 12.44 -3.69 -19.81
N LEU A 54 11.59 -2.68 -20.11
CA LEU A 54 11.18 -2.43 -21.48
C LEU A 54 12.35 -2.00 -22.37
N LYS A 55 13.24 -1.13 -21.88
CA LYS A 55 14.47 -0.76 -22.59
C LYS A 55 15.37 -1.96 -22.82
N ALA A 56 15.59 -2.78 -21.80
CA ALA A 56 16.37 -4.01 -21.89
C ALA A 56 15.81 -4.95 -22.98
N LYS A 57 14.51 -5.22 -22.94
CA LYS A 57 13.84 -6.07 -23.95
C LYS A 57 14.01 -5.49 -25.35
N ARG A 58 13.84 -4.17 -25.52
CA ARG A 58 14.03 -3.49 -26.80
C ARG A 58 15.45 -3.65 -27.34
N ILE A 59 16.46 -3.43 -26.51
CA ILE A 59 17.88 -3.57 -26.87
C ILE A 59 18.20 -5.00 -27.30
N LEU A 60 17.73 -6.00 -26.53
CA LEU A 60 17.91 -7.41 -26.87
C LEU A 60 17.25 -7.77 -28.22
N TYR A 61 16.03 -7.27 -28.46
CA TYR A 61 15.36 -7.46 -29.76
C TYR A 61 16.13 -6.86 -30.93
N GLN A 62 16.65 -5.64 -30.76
CA GLN A 62 17.43 -4.97 -31.81
C GLN A 62 18.74 -5.68 -32.08
N ARG A 63 19.46 -6.15 -31.03
CA ARG A 63 20.70 -6.94 -31.18
C ARG A 63 20.50 -8.23 -31.96
N GLU A 64 19.34 -8.87 -31.79
CA GLU A 64 19.02 -10.10 -32.51
C GLU A 64 18.41 -9.88 -33.92
N GLY A 65 18.14 -8.64 -34.29
CA GLY A 65 17.59 -8.30 -35.62
C GLY A 65 16.20 -8.87 -35.92
N LYS A 66 15.44 -9.27 -34.89
CA LYS A 66 14.22 -10.07 -35.04
C LYS A 66 12.99 -9.29 -35.48
N ALA A 67 12.89 -7.99 -35.24
CA ALA A 67 11.72 -7.19 -35.60
C ALA A 67 12.06 -5.69 -35.71
N ALA A 68 11.39 -5.00 -36.63
CA ALA A 68 11.45 -3.55 -36.65
C ALA A 68 10.78 -2.96 -35.44
N CYS A 69 11.52 -2.15 -34.64
CA CYS A 69 10.97 -1.40 -33.53
C CYS A 69 10.50 -0.05 -34.07
N LEU A 70 9.22 0.26 -33.86
CA LEU A 70 8.73 1.62 -34.13
C LEU A 70 9.31 2.58 -33.07
N PRO A 71 9.81 3.75 -33.50
CA PRO A 71 10.20 4.78 -32.56
C PRO A 71 8.99 5.18 -31.71
N HIS A 72 9.16 5.16 -30.43
CA HIS A 72 8.18 5.76 -29.50
C HIS A 72 8.68 7.16 -29.17
N GLY A 73 7.84 8.15 -29.39
CA GLY A 73 8.09 9.48 -28.82
C GLY A 73 8.00 9.40 -27.29
N ASN A 74 8.66 10.31 -26.58
CA ASN A 74 8.42 10.45 -25.17
C ASN A 74 7.02 11.05 -24.98
N LEU A 75 6.14 10.32 -24.30
CA LEU A 75 4.77 10.76 -24.06
C LEU A 75 4.75 12.02 -23.18
N LEU A 76 5.72 12.15 -22.27
CA LEU A 76 5.84 13.29 -21.35
C LEU A 76 6.21 14.62 -22.05
N ASP A 77 6.78 14.55 -23.25
CA ASP A 77 7.13 15.74 -24.03
C ASP A 77 5.97 16.24 -24.90
N LYS A 78 4.85 15.52 -24.91
CA LYS A 78 3.70 15.87 -25.75
C LYS A 78 2.65 16.64 -24.91
N PRO A 79 2.18 17.80 -25.41
CA PRO A 79 1.07 18.48 -24.77
C PRO A 79 -0.22 17.68 -24.91
N ILE A 80 -1.04 17.72 -23.87
CA ILE A 80 -2.42 17.23 -23.96
C ILE A 80 -3.30 18.35 -24.54
N GLY A 81 -4.14 18.00 -25.51
CA GLY A 81 -5.08 18.96 -26.08
C GLY A 81 -6.21 19.31 -25.08
N ASP A 82 -6.64 20.58 -25.10
CA ASP A 82 -7.71 21.07 -24.21
C ASP A 82 -9.04 20.32 -24.33
N LYS A 83 -9.29 19.69 -25.47
CA LYS A 83 -10.57 19.01 -25.76
C LYS A 83 -10.83 17.81 -24.87
N ILE A 84 -9.79 17.08 -24.45
CA ILE A 84 -9.96 15.94 -23.55
C ILE A 84 -10.54 16.36 -22.19
N PHE A 85 -10.28 17.59 -21.77
CA PHE A 85 -10.78 18.14 -20.50
C PHE A 85 -12.21 18.72 -20.60
N GLY A 86 -12.80 18.71 -21.79
CA GLY A 86 -14.21 19.04 -21.94
C GLY A 86 -15.10 18.05 -21.21
N ARG A 87 -16.19 18.54 -20.56
CA ARG A 87 -17.10 17.72 -19.74
C ARG A 87 -17.59 16.45 -20.43
N GLU A 88 -17.90 16.53 -21.74
CA GLU A 88 -18.36 15.40 -22.55
C GLU A 88 -17.27 14.36 -22.75
N SER A 89 -16.04 14.80 -23.11
CA SER A 89 -14.89 13.90 -23.33
C SER A 89 -14.47 13.24 -22.02
N LEU A 90 -14.40 13.98 -20.91
CA LEU A 90 -14.11 13.40 -19.60
C LEU A 90 -15.12 12.34 -19.18
N ALA A 91 -16.42 12.62 -19.33
CA ALA A 91 -17.46 11.65 -19.03
C ALA A 91 -17.32 10.39 -19.90
N PHE A 92 -17.01 10.56 -21.19
CA PHE A 92 -16.81 9.45 -22.12
C PHE A 92 -15.61 8.58 -21.74
N PHE A 93 -14.47 9.19 -21.40
CA PHE A 93 -13.23 8.48 -21.06
C PHE A 93 -13.22 7.93 -19.63
N ALA A 94 -13.98 8.52 -18.71
CA ALA A 94 -14.10 8.05 -17.33
C ALA A 94 -15.11 6.91 -17.15
N ALA A 95 -15.93 6.61 -18.19
CA ALA A 95 -16.99 5.61 -18.08
C ALA A 95 -16.50 4.16 -18.10
N ALA A 96 -15.50 3.85 -18.94
CA ALA A 96 -15.02 2.48 -19.13
C ALA A 96 -13.64 2.43 -19.83
N PRO A 97 -12.93 1.29 -19.81
CA PRO A 97 -11.70 1.09 -20.59
C PRO A 97 -11.91 1.06 -22.10
N LEU A 98 -13.10 0.70 -22.58
CA LEU A 98 -13.38 0.51 -24.02
C LEU A 98 -13.10 1.74 -24.90
N PRO A 99 -13.47 2.99 -24.53
CA PRO A 99 -13.06 4.17 -25.30
C PRO A 99 -11.55 4.27 -25.48
N TRP A 100 -10.78 3.98 -24.44
CA TRP A 100 -9.33 3.99 -24.47
C TRP A 100 -8.75 2.88 -25.38
N ALA A 101 -9.33 1.68 -25.32
CA ALA A 101 -8.95 0.59 -26.22
C ALA A 101 -9.14 0.99 -27.68
N LYS A 102 -10.22 1.69 -28.03
CA LYS A 102 -10.45 2.20 -29.39
C LYS A 102 -9.40 3.23 -29.82
N VAL A 103 -9.03 4.15 -28.93
CA VAL A 103 -7.96 5.13 -29.21
C VAL A 103 -6.62 4.45 -29.42
N TRP A 104 -6.24 3.53 -28.52
CA TRP A 104 -4.99 2.77 -28.64
C TRP A 104 -4.94 1.93 -29.92
N LEU A 105 -6.03 1.22 -30.25
CA LEU A 105 -6.10 0.43 -31.47
C LEU A 105 -5.92 1.29 -32.73
N ALA A 106 -6.60 2.43 -32.78
CA ALA A 106 -6.47 3.37 -33.89
C ALA A 106 -5.05 3.94 -33.99
N ALA A 107 -4.47 4.39 -32.86
CA ALA A 107 -3.12 4.95 -32.83
C ALA A 107 -2.07 3.94 -33.29
N ILE A 108 -2.13 2.71 -32.78
CA ILE A 108 -1.20 1.64 -33.16
C ILE A 108 -1.41 1.25 -34.62
N ALA A 109 -2.64 1.11 -35.07
CA ALA A 109 -2.94 0.75 -36.46
C ALA A 109 -2.40 1.81 -37.45
N LEU A 110 -2.62 3.09 -37.15
CA LEU A 110 -2.11 4.20 -37.99
C LEU A 110 -0.59 4.18 -38.06
N ALA A 111 0.10 4.09 -36.91
CA ALA A 111 1.55 4.09 -36.87
C ALA A 111 2.16 2.89 -37.62
N VAL A 112 1.62 1.69 -37.40
CA VAL A 112 2.08 0.45 -37.99
C VAL A 112 1.89 0.46 -39.53
N LEU A 113 0.66 0.80 -39.98
CA LEU A 113 0.37 0.80 -41.41
C LEU A 113 1.16 1.88 -42.17
N LYS A 114 1.36 3.03 -41.54
CA LYS A 114 2.19 4.10 -42.09
C LYS A 114 3.67 3.67 -42.20
N HIS A 115 4.19 3.05 -41.13
CA HIS A 115 5.55 2.49 -41.14
C HIS A 115 5.73 1.41 -42.25
N ALA A 116 4.72 0.59 -42.44
CA ALA A 116 4.75 -0.47 -43.43
C ALA A 116 4.43 0.01 -44.89
N GLY A 117 4.07 1.28 -45.08
CA GLY A 117 3.63 1.79 -46.38
C GLY A 117 2.26 1.30 -46.86
N GLU A 118 1.45 0.74 -45.97
CA GLU A 118 0.16 0.08 -46.25
C GLU A 118 -1.05 1.01 -46.08
N THR A 119 -0.87 2.32 -46.28
CA THR A 119 -1.93 3.33 -46.10
C THR A 119 -2.62 3.75 -47.39
N GLU A 120 -2.11 3.34 -48.57
CA GLU A 120 -2.68 3.70 -49.86
C GLU A 120 -4.06 3.05 -50.10
N GLY A 121 -4.98 3.81 -50.71
CA GLY A 121 -6.31 3.32 -51.09
C GLY A 121 -7.29 3.10 -49.91
N LEU A 122 -6.97 3.53 -48.71
CA LEU A 122 -7.88 3.44 -47.57
C LEU A 122 -9.03 4.44 -47.71
N LYS A 123 -10.26 3.92 -47.69
CA LYS A 123 -11.49 4.74 -47.71
C LYS A 123 -11.94 4.97 -46.26
N VAL A 124 -11.47 6.04 -45.67
CA VAL A 124 -11.73 6.38 -44.28
C VAL A 124 -12.32 7.79 -44.13
N SER A 125 -12.88 8.12 -42.99
CA SER A 125 -13.40 9.46 -42.68
C SER A 125 -12.34 10.55 -42.90
N PRO A 126 -12.78 11.79 -43.18
CA PRO A 126 -11.84 12.90 -43.41
C PRO A 126 -10.86 13.13 -42.25
N LYS A 127 -11.29 12.93 -41.02
CA LYS A 127 -10.42 13.08 -39.84
C LYS A 127 -9.33 12.01 -39.80
N LEU A 128 -9.69 10.75 -39.92
CA LEU A 128 -8.73 9.66 -39.95
C LEU A 128 -7.80 9.77 -41.16
N GLY A 129 -8.34 10.13 -42.34
CA GLY A 129 -7.55 10.42 -43.54
C GLY A 129 -6.57 11.59 -43.36
N GLY A 130 -6.94 12.59 -42.55
CA GLY A 130 -6.04 13.68 -42.16
C GLY A 130 -4.85 13.16 -41.35
N LEU A 131 -5.11 12.32 -40.32
CA LEU A 131 -4.04 11.72 -39.52
C LEU A 131 -3.10 10.82 -40.34
N ILE A 132 -3.62 10.11 -41.33
CA ILE A 132 -2.81 9.29 -42.26
C ILE A 132 -1.87 10.17 -43.09
N ARG A 133 -2.37 11.29 -43.64
CA ARG A 133 -1.60 12.17 -44.51
C ARG A 133 -0.63 13.11 -43.80
N ASP A 134 -0.82 13.32 -42.46
CA ASP A 134 0.06 14.21 -41.70
C ASP A 134 1.47 13.65 -41.63
N ALA A 135 2.39 14.32 -42.33
CA ALA A 135 3.78 13.90 -42.44
C ALA A 135 4.56 14.00 -41.11
N ASN A 136 4.04 14.71 -40.12
CA ASN A 136 4.69 14.89 -38.80
C ASN A 136 4.34 13.79 -37.81
N LEU A 137 3.35 12.96 -38.09
CA LEU A 137 2.93 11.88 -37.19
C LEU A 137 3.63 10.57 -37.61
N HIS A 138 4.60 10.14 -36.83
CA HIS A 138 5.40 8.95 -37.16
C HIS A 138 5.20 7.80 -36.16
N GLY A 139 5.05 8.09 -34.89
CA GLY A 139 4.96 7.11 -33.81
C GLY A 139 3.54 6.86 -33.30
N VAL A 140 3.37 5.81 -32.52
CA VAL A 140 2.10 5.48 -31.86
C VAL A 140 1.65 6.64 -30.98
N ILE A 141 2.58 7.25 -30.25
CA ILE A 141 2.30 8.34 -29.31
C ILE A 141 1.79 9.59 -30.01
N ASP A 142 2.38 9.94 -31.18
CA ASP A 142 1.91 11.09 -31.95
C ASP A 142 0.46 10.93 -32.38
N HIS A 143 0.11 9.75 -32.88
CA HIS A 143 -1.27 9.43 -33.27
C HIS A 143 -2.20 9.38 -32.05
N PHE A 144 -1.76 8.81 -30.92
CA PHE A 144 -2.53 8.73 -29.69
C PHE A 144 -2.93 10.12 -29.20
N VAL A 145 -1.99 11.03 -29.05
CA VAL A 145 -2.24 12.41 -28.59
C VAL A 145 -3.21 13.14 -29.52
N ARG A 146 -3.03 12.99 -30.83
CA ARG A 146 -3.94 13.60 -31.82
C ARG A 146 -5.36 13.04 -31.80
N LEU A 147 -5.51 11.75 -31.49
CA LEU A 147 -6.84 11.15 -31.31
C LEU A 147 -7.52 11.66 -30.06
N LEU A 148 -6.80 11.98 -28.99
CA LEU A 148 -7.37 12.58 -27.78
C LEU A 148 -7.93 14.00 -28.01
N ASP A 149 -7.51 14.69 -29.07
CA ASP A 149 -8.04 16.00 -29.47
C ASP A 149 -9.37 15.92 -30.23
N LEU A 150 -9.87 14.72 -30.47
CA LEU A 150 -11.15 14.51 -31.16
C LEU A 150 -12.32 14.51 -30.18
N THR A 151 -13.50 14.95 -30.64
CA THR A 151 -14.74 14.78 -29.88
C THR A 151 -15.16 13.32 -29.78
N PRO A 152 -15.98 12.93 -28.79
CA PRO A 152 -16.46 11.55 -28.67
C PRO A 152 -17.13 11.00 -29.94
N SER A 153 -17.86 11.85 -30.66
CA SER A 153 -18.52 11.46 -31.92
C SER A 153 -17.52 11.25 -33.09
N GLU A 154 -16.47 12.07 -33.15
CA GLU A 154 -15.38 11.89 -34.12
C GLU A 154 -14.57 10.64 -33.81
N LEU A 155 -14.26 10.39 -32.54
CA LEU A 155 -13.60 9.17 -32.08
C LEU A 155 -14.39 7.91 -32.43
N GLN A 156 -15.71 7.93 -32.23
CA GLN A 156 -16.55 6.80 -32.58
C GLN A 156 -16.52 6.48 -34.10
N ARG A 157 -16.50 7.52 -34.96
CA ARG A 157 -16.32 7.33 -36.42
C ARG A 157 -14.93 6.78 -36.75
N CYS A 158 -13.87 7.34 -36.13
CA CYS A 158 -12.52 6.83 -36.33
C CYS A 158 -12.39 5.37 -35.88
N ALA A 159 -13.06 4.98 -34.77
CA ALA A 159 -13.09 3.59 -34.31
C ALA A 159 -13.78 2.67 -35.33
N THR A 160 -14.92 3.10 -35.89
CA THR A 160 -15.63 2.34 -36.95
C THR A 160 -14.75 2.15 -38.18
N ASP A 161 -14.06 3.19 -38.63
CA ASP A 161 -13.13 3.11 -39.72
C ASP A 161 -11.92 2.22 -39.41
N THR A 162 -11.42 2.28 -38.19
CA THR A 162 -10.33 1.43 -37.72
C THR A 162 -10.71 -0.04 -37.86
N ASP A 163 -11.88 -0.41 -37.27
CA ASP A 163 -12.38 -1.78 -37.32
C ASP A 163 -12.67 -2.24 -38.77
N GLY A 164 -13.24 -1.37 -39.61
CA GLY A 164 -13.64 -1.70 -40.97
C GLY A 164 -12.51 -1.69 -41.98
N HIS A 165 -11.50 -0.84 -41.83
CA HIS A 165 -10.49 -0.60 -42.87
C HIS A 165 -9.05 -0.84 -42.39
N LEU A 166 -8.67 -0.44 -41.18
CA LEU A 166 -7.30 -0.58 -40.68
C LEU A 166 -7.02 -1.98 -40.14
N VAL A 167 -7.91 -2.55 -39.37
CA VAL A 167 -7.75 -3.91 -38.80
C VAL A 167 -7.61 -4.98 -39.87
N PRO A 168 -8.38 -4.99 -40.97
CA PRO A 168 -8.15 -5.93 -42.06
C PRO A 168 -6.75 -5.82 -42.70
N ARG A 169 -6.23 -4.59 -42.83
CA ARG A 169 -4.86 -4.37 -43.34
C ARG A 169 -3.82 -4.87 -42.32
N LEU A 170 -4.00 -4.58 -41.03
CA LEU A 170 -3.14 -5.12 -39.97
C LEU A 170 -3.10 -6.65 -40.01
N ARG A 171 -4.23 -7.30 -40.25
CA ARG A 171 -4.33 -8.76 -40.33
C ARG A 171 -3.54 -9.32 -41.51
N ALA A 172 -3.48 -8.60 -42.61
CA ALA A 172 -2.77 -8.99 -43.81
C ALA A 172 -1.26 -8.67 -43.78
N LEU A 173 -0.82 -7.86 -42.82
CA LEU A 173 0.56 -7.40 -42.69
C LEU A 173 1.52 -8.58 -42.48
N LYS A 174 2.58 -8.64 -43.27
CA LYS A 174 3.64 -9.66 -43.17
C LYS A 174 4.93 -9.14 -42.53
N THR A 175 5.10 -7.83 -42.52
CA THR A 175 6.28 -7.18 -41.94
C THR A 175 6.21 -7.26 -40.42
N PRO A 176 7.19 -7.84 -39.71
CA PRO A 176 7.22 -7.84 -38.26
C PRO A 176 7.38 -6.42 -37.73
N VAL A 177 6.55 -6.04 -36.77
CA VAL A 177 6.63 -4.73 -36.09
C VAL A 177 6.51 -4.93 -34.60
N THR A 178 7.46 -4.38 -33.85
CA THR A 178 7.46 -4.39 -32.38
C THR A 178 7.34 -2.96 -31.86
N ILE A 179 6.51 -2.78 -30.85
CA ILE A 179 6.20 -1.50 -30.25
C ILE A 179 6.43 -1.60 -28.75
N PHE A 180 7.04 -0.57 -28.17
CA PHE A 180 7.25 -0.44 -26.72
C PHE A 180 6.55 0.82 -26.24
N ILE A 181 5.66 0.69 -25.24
CA ILE A 181 4.85 1.79 -24.70
C ILE A 181 5.08 1.90 -23.19
N ASP A 182 5.52 3.07 -22.75
CA ASP A 182 5.81 3.40 -21.36
C ASP A 182 5.33 4.82 -21.02
N GLY A 183 5.29 5.17 -19.71
CA GLY A 183 5.06 6.54 -19.23
C GLY A 183 3.61 7.05 -19.31
N ILE A 184 2.63 6.19 -19.57
CA ILE A 184 1.21 6.62 -19.68
C ILE A 184 0.69 7.19 -18.37
N ASP A 185 1.08 6.59 -17.27
CA ASP A 185 0.69 7.00 -15.92
C ASP A 185 1.21 8.40 -15.58
N GLU A 186 2.47 8.68 -15.88
CA GLU A 186 3.10 9.98 -15.62
C GLU A 186 2.52 11.07 -16.53
N TYR A 187 2.22 10.74 -17.78
CA TYR A 187 1.61 11.68 -18.72
C TYR A 187 0.29 12.24 -18.21
N PHE A 188 -0.61 11.37 -17.76
CA PHE A 188 -1.89 11.81 -17.25
C PHE A 188 -1.77 12.49 -15.89
N SER A 189 -0.89 12.03 -14.99
CA SER A 189 -0.67 12.69 -13.69
C SER A 189 -0.17 14.12 -13.86
N LYS A 190 0.85 14.34 -14.68
CA LYS A 190 1.43 15.67 -14.94
C LYS A 190 0.39 16.65 -15.47
N HIS A 191 -0.41 16.25 -16.44
CA HIS A 191 -1.40 17.16 -17.04
C HIS A 191 -2.63 17.38 -16.16
N VAL A 192 -2.94 16.45 -15.24
CA VAL A 192 -3.96 16.66 -14.20
C VAL A 192 -3.54 17.77 -13.26
N GLU A 193 -2.29 17.76 -12.82
CA GLU A 193 -1.72 18.78 -11.94
C GLU A 193 -1.68 20.16 -12.63
N ASP A 194 -1.21 20.24 -13.87
CA ASP A 194 -1.12 21.48 -14.64
C ASP A 194 -2.49 22.14 -14.85
N VAL A 195 -3.54 21.36 -15.10
CA VAL A 195 -4.90 21.85 -15.29
C VAL A 195 -5.55 22.28 -13.97
N ALA A 196 -5.31 21.55 -12.89
CA ALA A 196 -5.81 21.92 -11.55
C ALA A 196 -5.23 23.26 -11.07
N VAL A 197 -3.97 23.53 -11.38
CA VAL A 197 -3.30 24.80 -11.05
C VAL A 197 -3.75 25.97 -11.95
N SER A 198 -3.99 25.73 -13.23
CA SER A 198 -4.30 26.78 -14.21
C SER A 198 -5.78 27.19 -14.28
N ARG A 199 -6.66 26.31 -13.88
CA ARG A 199 -8.12 26.55 -13.85
C ARG A 199 -8.62 26.20 -12.44
N SER A 200 -9.18 27.14 -11.73
CA SER A 200 -9.97 26.87 -10.50
C SER A 200 -11.22 26.02 -10.80
N VAL A 201 -11.03 24.97 -11.59
CA VAL A 201 -12.06 24.03 -11.98
C VAL A 201 -12.17 23.01 -10.86
N THR A 202 -13.19 23.15 -10.03
CA THR A 202 -13.74 22.16 -9.11
C THR A 202 -14.30 20.93 -9.83
N GLY A 203 -13.54 20.34 -10.72
CA GLY A 203 -13.85 19.10 -11.42
C GLY A 203 -12.70 18.14 -11.18
N GLU A 204 -12.81 17.29 -10.15
CA GLU A 204 -11.94 16.14 -9.99
C GLU A 204 -11.90 15.38 -11.31
N LEU A 205 -10.73 15.35 -11.94
CA LEU A 205 -10.48 14.40 -13.01
C LEU A 205 -10.70 13.03 -12.39
N SER A 206 -11.78 12.37 -12.80
CA SER A 206 -12.11 11.06 -12.28
C SER A 206 -10.85 10.18 -12.33
N PRO A 207 -10.40 9.59 -11.23
CA PRO A 207 -9.25 8.65 -11.22
C PRO A 207 -9.39 7.57 -12.29
N ASN A 208 -10.61 7.34 -12.77
CA ASN A 208 -10.91 6.39 -13.82
C ASN A 208 -10.22 6.69 -15.15
N VAL A 209 -9.99 7.97 -15.51
CA VAL A 209 -9.26 8.33 -16.73
C VAL A 209 -7.86 7.73 -16.70
N TRP A 210 -7.17 7.89 -15.58
CA TRP A 210 -5.84 7.35 -15.37
C TRP A 210 -5.80 5.81 -15.40
N TYR A 211 -6.79 5.16 -14.74
CA TYR A 211 -6.88 3.70 -14.74
C TYR A 211 -7.25 3.14 -16.12
N PHE A 212 -8.29 3.70 -16.73
CA PHE A 212 -8.86 3.14 -17.95
C PHE A 212 -7.97 3.35 -19.17
N SER A 213 -7.16 4.41 -19.21
CA SER A 213 -6.16 4.60 -20.26
C SER A 213 -5.15 3.44 -20.33
N GLN A 214 -4.69 2.98 -19.18
CA GLN A 214 -3.77 1.86 -19.06
C GLN A 214 -4.45 0.52 -19.35
N LEU A 215 -5.67 0.31 -18.82
CA LEU A 215 -6.44 -0.91 -19.07
C LEU A 215 -6.84 -1.07 -20.54
N GLY A 216 -7.16 0.03 -21.23
CA GLY A 216 -7.42 0.04 -22.66
C GLY A 216 -6.20 -0.41 -23.47
N LEU A 217 -4.98 -0.03 -23.07
CA LEU A 217 -3.75 -0.51 -23.70
C LEU A 217 -3.53 -2.01 -23.48
N VAL A 218 -3.78 -2.54 -22.27
CA VAL A 218 -3.71 -3.98 -21.99
C VAL A 218 -4.63 -4.76 -22.91
N GLU A 219 -5.87 -4.30 -23.08
CA GLU A 219 -6.85 -4.92 -23.95
C GLU A 219 -6.37 -4.95 -25.40
N VAL A 220 -5.87 -3.83 -25.90
CA VAL A 220 -5.41 -3.71 -27.30
C VAL A 220 -4.14 -4.53 -27.55
N ALA A 221 -3.17 -4.51 -26.64
CA ALA A 221 -1.97 -5.32 -26.78
C ALA A 221 -2.31 -6.82 -26.91
N TYR A 222 -3.30 -7.28 -26.14
CA TYR A 222 -3.81 -8.64 -26.24
C TYR A 222 -4.56 -8.90 -27.54
N GLN A 223 -5.44 -7.98 -27.98
CA GLN A 223 -6.19 -8.10 -29.24
C GLN A 223 -5.29 -8.15 -30.46
N LEU A 224 -4.28 -7.27 -30.55
CA LEU A 224 -3.37 -7.18 -31.67
C LEU A 224 -2.60 -8.48 -31.90
N ARG A 225 -2.16 -9.13 -30.85
CA ARG A 225 -1.50 -10.43 -30.92
C ARG A 225 -2.40 -11.51 -31.56
N ARG A 226 -3.72 -11.45 -31.32
CA ARG A 226 -4.70 -12.35 -31.94
C ARG A 226 -5.02 -11.99 -33.37
N ILE A 227 -4.91 -10.70 -33.72
CA ILE A 227 -5.12 -10.19 -35.09
C ILE A 227 -3.98 -10.62 -35.99
N ASN A 228 -2.72 -10.42 -35.54
CA ASN A 228 -1.55 -10.74 -36.31
C ASN A 228 -0.33 -11.04 -35.40
N HIS A 229 0.26 -12.22 -35.54
CA HIS A 229 1.42 -12.65 -34.75
C HIS A 229 2.72 -11.88 -35.07
N HIS A 230 2.77 -11.17 -36.24
CA HIS A 230 3.89 -10.27 -36.55
C HIS A 230 3.86 -8.95 -35.81
N LEU A 231 2.71 -8.62 -35.17
CA LEU A 231 2.57 -7.42 -34.37
C LEU A 231 2.79 -7.73 -32.90
N LYS A 232 3.74 -7.05 -32.26
CA LYS A 232 4.09 -7.21 -30.87
C LYS A 232 4.05 -5.86 -30.16
N VAL A 233 3.28 -5.77 -29.09
CA VAL A 233 3.19 -4.59 -28.25
C VAL A 233 3.63 -4.97 -26.86
N PHE A 234 4.70 -4.37 -26.39
CA PHE A 234 5.18 -4.46 -25.01
C PHE A 234 4.81 -3.18 -24.26
N ALA A 235 4.18 -3.30 -23.11
CA ALA A 235 3.69 -2.14 -22.35
C ALA A 235 4.02 -2.22 -20.87
N ALA A 236 4.38 -1.07 -20.27
CA ALA A 236 4.49 -0.90 -18.83
C ALA A 236 3.16 -0.39 -18.28
N ILE A 237 2.66 -1.05 -17.26
CA ILE A 237 1.37 -0.75 -16.62
C ILE A 237 1.58 -0.64 -15.12
N ARG A 238 0.92 0.31 -14.50
CA ARG A 238 0.88 0.43 -13.04
C ARG A 238 0.11 -0.72 -12.41
N LYS A 239 0.64 -1.24 -11.32
CA LYS A 239 0.01 -2.31 -10.55
C LYS A 239 -1.37 -1.91 -10.05
N GLU A 240 -1.52 -0.66 -9.64
CA GLU A 240 -2.75 -0.06 -9.16
C GLU A 240 -3.84 -0.03 -10.26
N ALA A 241 -3.46 0.26 -11.51
CA ALA A 241 -4.37 0.20 -12.64
C ALA A 241 -4.73 -1.24 -13.00
N TYR A 242 -3.73 -2.12 -13.02
CA TYR A 242 -3.93 -3.53 -13.36
C TYR A 242 -4.80 -4.28 -12.34
N ALA A 243 -4.73 -3.94 -11.07
CA ALA A 243 -5.56 -4.51 -10.01
C ALA A 243 -7.07 -4.26 -10.21
N ARG A 244 -7.43 -3.21 -10.96
CA ARG A 244 -8.83 -2.90 -11.32
C ARG A 244 -9.39 -3.73 -12.49
N LEU A 245 -8.59 -4.62 -13.09
CA LEU A 245 -9.14 -5.56 -14.06
C LEU A 245 -10.21 -6.43 -13.38
N PRO A 246 -11.41 -6.56 -14.00
CA PRO A 246 -12.48 -7.38 -13.44
C PRO A 246 -11.98 -8.80 -13.12
N GLN A 247 -11.94 -9.16 -11.85
CA GLN A 247 -11.36 -10.44 -11.40
C GLN A 247 -12.15 -11.67 -11.87
N ARG A 248 -13.40 -11.49 -12.34
CA ARG A 248 -14.36 -12.56 -12.65
C ARG A 248 -14.58 -12.83 -14.13
N THR A 249 -13.83 -12.24 -15.04
CA THR A 249 -13.97 -12.51 -16.46
C THR A 249 -12.95 -13.54 -16.93
N ALA A 250 -13.33 -14.41 -17.89
CA ALA A 250 -12.37 -15.31 -18.55
C ALA A 250 -11.18 -14.56 -19.17
N MET A 251 -11.38 -13.31 -19.60
CA MET A 251 -10.36 -12.43 -20.12
C MET A 251 -9.30 -12.05 -19.04
N ALA A 252 -9.69 -11.89 -17.78
CA ALA A 252 -8.75 -11.54 -16.72
C ALA A 252 -7.66 -12.61 -16.50
N GLN A 253 -8.01 -13.89 -16.64
CA GLN A 253 -7.02 -14.98 -16.56
C GLN A 253 -6.03 -14.92 -17.76
N GLN A 254 -6.53 -14.61 -18.95
CA GLN A 254 -5.71 -14.48 -20.13
C GLN A 254 -4.74 -13.30 -20.05
N TYR A 255 -5.21 -12.15 -19.53
CA TYR A 255 -4.35 -11.00 -19.29
C TYR A 255 -3.27 -11.29 -18.26
N ARG A 256 -3.62 -11.99 -17.16
CA ARG A 256 -2.64 -12.44 -16.15
C ARG A 256 -1.58 -13.37 -16.75
N GLY A 257 -1.99 -14.27 -17.64
CA GLY A 257 -1.06 -15.13 -18.38
C GLY A 257 -0.04 -14.37 -19.22
N SER A 258 -0.38 -13.17 -19.68
CA SER A 258 0.46 -12.33 -20.56
C SER A 258 1.30 -11.28 -19.81
N ALA A 259 1.15 -11.19 -18.51
CA ALA A 259 1.81 -10.20 -17.67
C ALA A 259 2.92 -10.81 -16.83
N ILE A 260 3.91 -9.98 -16.51
CA ILE A 260 4.84 -10.21 -15.39
C ILE A 260 4.57 -9.16 -14.32
N ASP A 261 4.51 -9.58 -13.06
CA ASP A 261 4.43 -8.68 -11.91
C ASP A 261 5.83 -8.57 -11.29
N ILE A 262 6.38 -7.35 -11.29
CA ILE A 262 7.68 -7.11 -10.68
C ILE A 262 7.51 -7.04 -9.18
N VAL A 263 8.09 -7.99 -8.48
CA VAL A 263 8.09 -8.05 -7.01
C VAL A 263 9.54 -8.20 -6.53
N TYR A 264 9.92 -7.38 -5.57
CA TYR A 264 11.23 -7.46 -4.94
C TYR A 264 11.12 -7.91 -3.49
N THR A 265 12.01 -8.81 -3.10
CA THR A 265 12.24 -9.16 -1.70
C THR A 265 13.33 -8.26 -1.11
N PRO A 266 13.49 -8.18 0.22
CA PRO A 266 14.65 -7.49 0.82
C PRO A 266 15.99 -8.02 0.28
N GLN A 267 16.08 -9.31 0.01
CA GLN A 267 17.27 -9.92 -0.59
C GLN A 267 17.49 -9.43 -2.03
N SER A 268 16.43 -9.35 -2.84
CA SER A 268 16.51 -8.80 -4.20
C SER A 268 17.01 -7.35 -4.21
N LEU A 269 16.53 -6.55 -3.27
CA LEU A 269 16.95 -5.15 -3.12
C LEU A 269 18.43 -5.04 -2.72
N ARG A 270 18.87 -5.92 -1.81
CA ARG A 270 20.30 -6.02 -1.45
C ARG A 270 21.15 -6.34 -2.68
N GLU A 271 20.74 -7.29 -3.50
CA GLU A 271 21.44 -7.67 -4.74
C GLU A 271 21.46 -6.53 -5.76
N ILE A 272 20.35 -5.82 -5.96
CA ILE A 272 20.29 -4.64 -6.83
C ILE A 272 21.27 -3.57 -6.36
N PHE A 273 21.31 -3.27 -5.06
CA PHE A 273 22.24 -2.29 -4.50
C PHE A 273 23.70 -2.73 -4.71
N VAL A 274 24.03 -3.98 -4.38
CA VAL A 274 25.38 -4.55 -4.53
C VAL A 274 25.80 -4.58 -6.01
N ASN A 275 24.91 -4.88 -6.94
CA ASN A 275 25.23 -4.85 -8.38
C ASN A 275 25.63 -3.44 -8.82
N ASN A 276 24.92 -2.42 -8.37
CA ASN A 276 25.29 -1.03 -8.64
C ASN A 276 26.65 -0.66 -7.97
N VAL A 277 26.89 -1.12 -6.74
CA VAL A 277 28.19 -0.92 -6.07
C VAL A 277 29.34 -1.51 -6.90
N ARG A 278 29.16 -2.67 -7.52
CA ARG A 278 30.19 -3.32 -8.36
C ARG A 278 30.59 -2.50 -9.59
N LEU A 279 29.70 -1.61 -10.04
CA LEU A 279 29.96 -0.71 -11.18
C LEU A 279 30.73 0.55 -10.76
N VAL A 280 30.80 0.84 -9.47
CA VAL A 280 31.58 1.97 -8.92
C VAL A 280 33.06 1.72 -9.11
N LYS A 281 33.80 2.74 -9.57
CA LYS A 281 35.24 2.66 -9.78
C LYS A 281 35.99 2.31 -8.50
N ALA A 282 37.04 1.53 -8.61
CA ALA A 282 37.85 1.09 -7.47
C ALA A 282 38.49 2.25 -6.67
N ASP A 283 38.82 3.38 -7.31
CA ASP A 283 39.32 4.58 -6.65
C ASP A 283 38.29 5.28 -5.77
N ARG A 284 37.01 5.01 -5.99
CA ARG A 284 35.89 5.53 -5.19
C ARG A 284 35.49 4.59 -4.03
N MET A 285 36.11 3.42 -3.89
CA MET A 285 35.87 2.50 -2.77
C MET A 285 36.60 2.94 -1.53
N VAL A 286 35.98 2.74 -0.35
CA VAL A 286 36.60 3.01 0.97
C VAL A 286 37.62 1.94 1.33
N LEU A 287 37.25 0.65 1.15
CA LEU A 287 38.10 -0.51 1.43
C LEU A 287 38.38 -1.28 0.15
N LYS A 288 39.39 -0.87 -0.60
CA LYS A 288 39.70 -1.39 -1.95
C LYS A 288 39.99 -2.90 -1.94
N GLU A 289 40.54 -3.42 -0.87
CA GLU A 289 40.89 -4.85 -0.67
C GLU A 289 39.61 -5.72 -0.51
N ARG A 290 38.49 -5.13 -0.10
CA ARG A 290 37.23 -5.85 0.15
C ARG A 290 36.31 -5.92 -1.09
N VAL A 291 36.63 -5.25 -2.18
CA VAL A 291 35.76 -5.15 -3.38
C VAL A 291 35.29 -6.51 -3.90
N ARG A 292 36.15 -7.54 -3.85
CA ARG A 292 35.80 -8.88 -4.34
C ARG A 292 35.05 -9.75 -3.32
N THR A 293 35.35 -9.58 -2.03
CA THR A 293 34.80 -10.43 -0.95
C THR A 293 33.51 -9.85 -0.36
N ASN A 294 33.45 -8.53 -0.15
CA ASN A 294 32.30 -7.83 0.38
C ASN A 294 32.19 -6.44 -0.27
N PRO A 295 31.55 -6.35 -1.47
CA PRO A 295 31.44 -5.08 -2.20
C PRO A 295 30.73 -3.99 -1.39
N LEU A 296 29.74 -4.35 -0.59
CA LEU A 296 28.99 -3.40 0.23
C LEU A 296 29.88 -2.77 1.31
N GLU A 297 30.62 -3.59 2.06
CA GLU A 297 31.60 -3.11 3.03
C GLU A 297 32.72 -2.28 2.36
N ALA A 298 33.18 -2.72 1.18
CA ALA A 298 34.15 -1.96 0.39
C ALA A 298 33.65 -0.56 0.04
N PHE A 299 32.38 -0.42 -0.28
CA PHE A 299 31.75 0.84 -0.65
C PHE A 299 31.44 1.72 0.57
N LEU A 300 30.79 1.19 1.60
CA LEU A 300 30.36 1.93 2.78
C LEU A 300 31.50 2.14 3.81
N GLY A 301 32.54 1.30 3.77
CA GLY A 301 33.64 1.31 4.76
C GLY A 301 33.28 0.65 6.09
N ARG A 302 32.10 0.02 6.18
CA ARG A 302 31.54 -0.62 7.38
C ARG A 302 30.46 -1.63 7.04
N THR A 303 30.17 -2.53 7.98
CA THR A 303 29.08 -3.51 7.92
C THR A 303 27.90 -3.12 8.79
N SER A 304 28.12 -2.29 9.83
CA SER A 304 27.11 -1.84 10.77
C SER A 304 27.18 -0.33 11.01
N VAL A 305 26.09 0.22 11.51
CA VAL A 305 25.97 1.58 12.02
C VAL A 305 25.41 1.53 13.42
N THR A 306 25.81 2.46 14.29
CA THR A 306 25.31 2.55 15.66
C THR A 306 24.04 3.40 15.71
N ASP A 307 22.96 2.87 16.24
CA ASP A 307 21.77 3.70 16.51
C ASP A 307 22.12 4.73 17.62
N PRO A 308 21.93 6.02 17.36
CA PRO A 308 22.35 7.06 18.31
C PRO A 308 21.53 7.10 19.60
N TYR A 309 20.37 6.42 19.65
CA TYR A 309 19.45 6.43 20.78
C TYR A 309 19.52 5.15 21.62
N THR A 310 19.57 3.99 20.94
CA THR A 310 19.64 2.69 21.61
C THR A 310 21.07 2.22 21.83
N HIS A 311 22.05 2.83 21.16
CA HIS A 311 23.44 2.39 21.08
C HIS A 311 23.62 0.95 20.54
N GLU A 312 22.57 0.38 19.94
CA GLU A 312 22.63 -0.92 19.26
C GLU A 312 23.24 -0.80 17.86
N GLU A 313 23.92 -1.86 17.43
CA GLU A 313 24.42 -1.96 16.07
C GLU A 313 23.34 -2.48 15.11
N GLU A 314 23.13 -1.81 14.00
CA GLU A 314 22.27 -2.21 12.90
C GLU A 314 23.10 -2.46 11.63
N ASP A 315 22.73 -3.46 10.81
CA ASP A 315 23.35 -3.67 9.48
C ASP A 315 23.25 -2.38 8.65
N ALA A 316 24.38 -1.97 8.06
CA ALA A 316 24.47 -0.69 7.37
C ALA A 316 23.51 -0.59 6.16
N LEU A 317 23.19 -1.70 5.47
CA LEU A 317 22.23 -1.70 4.39
C LEU A 317 20.78 -1.70 4.91
N GLU A 318 20.53 -2.35 6.04
CA GLU A 318 19.22 -2.28 6.70
C GLU A 318 18.91 -0.87 7.16
N TYR A 319 19.91 -0.14 7.68
CA TYR A 319 19.81 1.29 7.95
C TYR A 319 19.44 2.09 6.68
N VAL A 320 20.07 1.81 5.55
CA VAL A 320 19.68 2.44 4.26
C VAL A 320 18.24 2.08 3.88
N CYS A 321 17.86 0.80 3.99
CA CYS A 321 16.54 0.32 3.63
C CYS A 321 15.41 0.93 4.46
N ARG A 322 15.66 1.24 5.76
CA ARG A 322 14.64 1.89 6.61
C ARG A 322 14.23 3.28 6.11
N HIS A 323 15.05 3.91 5.30
CA HIS A 323 14.77 5.22 4.70
C HIS A 323 14.15 5.12 3.29
N THR A 324 13.59 3.97 2.94
CA THR A 324 12.95 3.70 1.65
C THR A 324 11.63 2.98 1.85
N LEU A 325 10.70 3.08 0.90
CA LEU A 325 9.55 2.17 0.84
C LEU A 325 9.87 0.85 0.12
N LEU A 326 11.12 0.41 0.17
CA LEU A 326 11.61 -0.79 -0.50
C LEU A 326 11.40 -0.75 -2.03
N ARG A 327 11.50 0.43 -2.64
CA ARG A 327 11.55 0.59 -4.10
C ARG A 327 13.02 0.61 -4.55
N PRO A 328 13.38 -0.07 -5.62
CA PRO A 328 14.74 0.02 -6.18
C PRO A 328 15.21 1.45 -6.44
N ARG A 329 14.30 2.31 -6.95
CA ARG A 329 14.62 3.73 -7.22
C ARG A 329 15.07 4.47 -5.96
N ASP A 330 14.39 4.25 -4.83
CA ASP A 330 14.75 4.90 -3.55
C ASP A 330 16.16 4.50 -3.12
N LEU A 331 16.48 3.21 -3.22
CA LEU A 331 17.83 2.72 -2.94
C LEU A 331 18.88 3.33 -3.87
N MET A 332 18.53 3.51 -5.14
CA MET A 332 19.44 4.13 -6.11
C MET A 332 19.65 5.62 -5.81
N THR A 333 18.63 6.34 -5.38
CA THR A 333 18.73 7.75 -4.94
C THR A 333 19.66 7.88 -3.73
N ILE A 334 19.48 7.02 -2.73
CA ILE A 334 20.40 7.00 -1.56
C ILE A 334 21.81 6.61 -2.00
N GLY A 335 21.94 5.60 -2.86
CA GLY A 335 23.22 5.14 -3.39
C GLY A 335 23.98 6.23 -4.15
N GLU A 336 23.29 7.04 -4.93
CA GLU A 336 23.89 8.20 -5.63
C GLU A 336 24.47 9.22 -4.64
N ARG A 337 23.69 9.58 -3.60
CA ARG A 337 24.17 10.49 -2.54
C ARG A 337 25.41 9.93 -1.82
N LEU A 338 25.40 8.65 -1.51
CA LEU A 338 26.54 7.97 -0.91
C LEU A 338 27.74 7.93 -1.87
N ALA A 339 27.52 7.68 -3.17
CA ALA A 339 28.59 7.65 -4.17
C ALA A 339 29.19 9.05 -4.45
N ALA A 340 28.43 10.11 -4.22
CA ALA A 340 28.91 11.50 -4.33
C ALA A 340 29.90 11.86 -3.22
N LEU A 341 29.80 11.24 -2.05
CA LEU A 341 30.76 11.44 -0.97
C LEU A 341 32.16 10.91 -1.34
N ARG A 342 33.18 11.58 -0.90
CA ARG A 342 34.55 11.06 -0.96
C ARG A 342 34.68 9.81 -0.07
N PRO A 343 35.63 8.90 -0.34
CA PRO A 343 35.80 7.69 0.46
C PRO A 343 36.03 7.95 1.96
N ASP A 344 36.79 8.99 2.29
CA ASP A 344 37.05 9.42 3.68
C ASP A 344 35.77 9.96 4.38
N GLU A 345 34.96 10.71 3.67
CA GLU A 345 33.68 11.19 4.18
C GLU A 345 32.69 10.05 4.39
N ARG A 346 32.60 9.11 3.45
CA ARG A 346 31.72 7.94 3.56
C ARG A 346 32.14 7.00 4.70
N ARG A 347 33.42 6.91 4.98
CA ARG A 347 33.94 6.18 6.14
C ARG A 347 33.52 6.81 7.46
N ASN A 348 33.24 8.11 7.50
CA ASN A 348 32.69 8.79 8.66
C ASN A 348 31.20 8.47 8.80
N GLU A 349 30.81 7.82 9.90
CA GLU A 349 29.43 7.37 10.12
C GLU A 349 28.41 8.51 10.12
N HIS A 350 28.76 9.63 10.75
CA HIS A 350 27.89 10.79 10.81
C HIS A 350 27.63 11.35 9.41
N ARG A 351 28.67 11.53 8.59
CA ARG A 351 28.54 11.99 7.20
C ARG A 351 27.74 11.02 6.32
N MET A 352 27.94 9.71 6.52
CA MET A 352 27.17 8.69 5.83
C MET A 352 25.67 8.79 6.18
N LYS A 353 25.35 8.92 7.46
CA LYS A 353 23.97 9.10 7.93
C LYS A 353 23.33 10.40 7.42
N GLU A 354 24.06 11.51 7.44
CA GLU A 354 23.61 12.78 6.85
C GLU A 354 23.24 12.62 5.36
N ALA A 355 24.04 11.90 4.58
CA ALA A 355 23.77 11.66 3.17
C ALA A 355 22.52 10.80 2.96
N VAL A 356 22.35 9.74 3.79
CA VAL A 356 21.15 8.89 3.76
C VAL A 356 19.91 9.69 4.12
N ASN A 357 19.95 10.47 5.20
CA ASN A 357 18.82 11.28 5.66
C ASN A 357 18.47 12.39 4.65
N GLY A 358 19.48 13.01 4.03
CA GLY A 358 19.24 14.00 2.97
C GLY A 358 18.55 13.40 1.75
N ALA A 359 18.93 12.19 1.33
CA ALA A 359 18.24 11.46 0.27
C ALA A 359 16.83 11.03 0.70
N ALA A 360 16.66 10.57 1.94
CA ALA A 360 15.37 10.20 2.49
C ALA A 360 14.37 11.37 2.46
N THR A 361 14.84 12.59 2.71
CA THR A 361 14.02 13.80 2.59
C THR A 361 13.49 13.99 1.16
N GLU A 362 14.33 13.81 0.14
CA GLU A 362 13.92 13.93 -1.27
C GLU A 362 12.89 12.84 -1.62
N ILE A 363 13.14 11.61 -1.21
CA ILE A 363 12.24 10.47 -1.38
C ILE A 363 10.89 10.74 -0.70
N ALA A 364 10.90 11.26 0.54
CA ALA A 364 9.69 11.59 1.28
C ALA A 364 8.84 12.65 0.56
N HIS A 365 9.47 13.69 0.02
CA HIS A 365 8.76 14.72 -0.76
C HIS A 365 8.12 14.15 -2.03
N GLU A 366 8.77 13.21 -2.73
CA GLU A 366 8.16 12.53 -3.87
C GLU A 366 6.90 11.75 -3.45
N TYR A 367 6.93 11.06 -2.31
CA TYR A 367 5.77 10.32 -1.81
C TYR A 367 4.63 11.22 -1.36
N LEU A 368 4.95 12.31 -0.67
CA LEU A 368 3.95 13.29 -0.25
C LEU A 368 3.29 13.95 -1.47
N ALA A 369 4.05 14.24 -2.52
CA ALA A 369 3.51 14.72 -3.79
C ALA A 369 2.62 13.67 -4.49
N GLU A 370 2.97 12.37 -4.43
CA GLU A 370 2.14 11.29 -4.99
C GLU A 370 0.76 11.19 -4.30
N ILE A 371 0.66 11.49 -3.01
CA ILE A 371 -0.61 11.41 -2.27
C ILE A 371 -1.39 12.71 -2.22
N ALA A 372 -0.74 13.86 -2.42
CA ALA A 372 -1.38 15.18 -2.34
C ALA A 372 -2.68 15.29 -3.14
N PRO A 373 -2.79 14.79 -4.39
CA PRO A 373 -4.03 14.83 -5.16
C PRO A 373 -5.20 14.07 -4.53
N TYR A 374 -4.90 13.09 -3.66
CA TYR A 374 -5.91 12.27 -2.99
C TYR A 374 -6.36 12.84 -1.65
N LEU A 375 -5.62 13.82 -1.12
CA LEU A 375 -5.88 14.42 0.18
C LEU A 375 -6.80 15.65 0.11
N GLY A 376 -7.09 16.15 -1.10
CA GLY A 376 -7.95 17.31 -1.29
C GLY A 376 -7.37 18.58 -0.64
N GLN A 377 -8.14 19.19 0.28
CA GLN A 377 -7.74 20.44 0.95
C GLN A 377 -6.98 20.21 2.28
N ILE A 378 -6.45 19.02 2.51
CA ILE A 378 -5.72 18.71 3.75
C ILE A 378 -4.36 19.39 3.69
N ASP A 379 -4.08 20.19 4.71
CA ASP A 379 -2.74 20.73 4.96
C ASP A 379 -1.87 19.64 5.62
N LEU A 380 -1.11 18.94 4.79
CA LEU A 380 -0.17 17.89 5.26
C LEU A 380 0.87 18.46 6.22
N ASP A 381 1.33 19.69 6.02
CA ASP A 381 2.34 20.29 6.88
C ASP A 381 1.78 20.51 8.29
N GLN A 382 0.51 20.91 8.42
CA GLN A 382 -0.14 20.99 9.72
C GLN A 382 -0.25 19.63 10.42
N LEU A 383 -0.58 18.57 9.68
CA LEU A 383 -0.62 17.22 10.24
C LEU A 383 0.76 16.79 10.73
N LEU A 384 1.81 16.98 9.90
CA LEU A 384 3.18 16.58 10.24
C LEU A 384 3.72 17.36 11.46
N GLN A 385 3.35 18.64 11.61
CA GLN A 385 3.71 19.46 12.79
C GLN A 385 3.13 18.93 14.09
N ARG A 386 2.00 18.23 14.04
CA ARG A 386 1.25 17.77 15.23
C ARG A 386 1.52 16.31 15.58
N LEU A 387 2.27 15.57 14.78
CA LEU A 387 2.59 14.18 15.09
C LEU A 387 3.39 14.10 16.40
N PRO A 388 2.91 13.39 17.42
CA PRO A 388 3.57 13.31 18.70
C PRO A 388 4.84 12.46 18.68
N GLY A 389 4.98 11.53 17.74
CA GLY A 389 6.13 10.62 17.62
C GLY A 389 5.97 9.63 16.47
N HIS A 390 6.91 8.69 16.35
CA HIS A 390 6.89 7.64 15.34
C HIS A 390 5.88 6.54 15.64
N ILE A 391 5.50 6.38 16.89
CA ILE A 391 4.53 5.41 17.36
C ILE A 391 3.30 6.21 17.82
N LEU A 392 2.17 5.95 17.19
CA LEU A 392 0.90 6.59 17.48
C LEU A 392 -0.06 5.56 18.05
N THR A 393 -0.68 5.86 19.18
CA THR A 393 -1.81 5.09 19.65
C THR A 393 -3.05 5.32 18.80
N ARG A 394 -4.02 4.42 18.86
CA ARG A 394 -5.30 4.61 18.17
C ARG A 394 -6.02 5.89 18.62
N HIS A 395 -5.89 6.24 19.89
CA HIS A 395 -6.47 7.47 20.43
C HIS A 395 -5.83 8.71 19.80
N GLU A 396 -4.50 8.78 19.73
CA GLU A 396 -3.80 9.89 19.09
C GLU A 396 -4.19 10.07 17.62
N VAL A 397 -4.30 8.95 16.88
CA VAL A 397 -4.75 9.00 15.48
C VAL A 397 -6.18 9.56 15.38
N ARG A 398 -7.09 9.18 16.28
CA ARG A 398 -8.45 9.74 16.30
C ARG A 398 -8.46 11.23 16.64
N VAL A 399 -7.74 11.64 17.67
CA VAL A 399 -7.65 13.06 18.06
C VAL A 399 -7.11 13.89 16.89
N LEU A 400 -6.04 13.45 16.26
CA LEU A 400 -5.47 14.13 15.10
C LEU A 400 -6.44 14.13 13.87
N ALA A 401 -7.20 13.04 13.69
CA ALA A 401 -8.20 12.94 12.62
C ALA A 401 -9.39 13.89 12.85
N ASP A 402 -9.87 13.99 14.09
CA ASP A 402 -11.01 14.87 14.46
C ASP A 402 -10.68 16.35 14.29
N GLU A 403 -9.42 16.72 14.40
CA GLU A 403 -8.93 18.09 14.15
C GLU A 403 -8.90 18.47 12.65
N HIS A 404 -9.01 17.48 11.77
CA HIS A 404 -9.01 17.68 10.32
C HIS A 404 -10.40 17.38 9.73
N SER A 405 -10.86 18.22 8.81
CA SER A 405 -12.17 18.09 8.16
C SER A 405 -12.38 16.77 7.39
N SER A 406 -11.31 16.04 7.12
CA SER A 406 -11.31 14.76 6.40
C SER A 406 -11.29 13.53 7.32
N GLY A 407 -11.26 13.72 8.64
CA GLY A 407 -11.25 12.62 9.60
C GLY A 407 -10.10 11.62 9.40
N GLU A 408 -10.37 10.33 9.63
CA GLU A 408 -9.36 9.25 9.49
C GLU A 408 -8.89 9.03 8.04
N TYR A 409 -9.48 9.71 7.04
CA TYR A 409 -9.13 9.51 5.64
C TYR A 409 -7.65 9.83 5.34
N VAL A 410 -7.07 10.84 5.98
CA VAL A 410 -5.66 11.21 5.80
C VAL A 410 -4.73 10.06 6.24
N PHE A 411 -5.00 9.44 7.38
CA PHE A 411 -4.22 8.30 7.87
C PHE A 411 -4.40 7.06 6.98
N SER A 412 -5.61 6.85 6.47
CA SER A 412 -5.87 5.79 5.49
C SER A 412 -5.09 6.01 4.19
N ALA A 413 -4.96 7.26 3.73
CA ALA A 413 -4.16 7.60 2.55
C ALA A 413 -2.66 7.35 2.81
N LEU A 414 -2.12 7.79 3.95
CA LEU A 414 -0.74 7.53 4.35
C LEU A 414 -0.46 6.02 4.47
N TYR A 415 -1.40 5.25 5.03
CA TYR A 415 -1.30 3.81 5.13
C TYR A 415 -1.22 3.14 3.74
N ARG A 416 -2.09 3.54 2.81
CA ARG A 416 -2.13 2.97 1.45
C ARG A 416 -0.83 3.12 0.67
N VAL A 417 -0.11 4.21 0.88
CA VAL A 417 1.17 4.44 0.21
C VAL A 417 2.36 3.90 0.99
N GLY A 418 2.13 3.32 2.17
CA GLY A 418 3.18 2.73 3.01
C GLY A 418 3.89 3.73 3.94
N LEU A 419 3.43 5.00 4.00
CA LEU A 419 3.99 6.01 4.91
C LEU A 419 3.50 5.88 6.36
N LEU A 420 2.43 5.13 6.57
CA LEU A 420 1.94 4.71 7.88
C LEU A 420 1.85 3.18 7.90
N GLY A 421 2.39 2.58 8.94
CA GLY A 421 2.27 1.16 9.24
C GLY A 421 1.46 0.93 10.50
N TYR A 422 1.38 -0.31 10.93
CA TYR A 422 0.72 -0.70 12.18
C TYR A 422 1.36 -1.93 12.80
N VAL A 423 1.07 -2.18 14.07
CA VAL A 423 1.52 -3.38 14.78
C VAL A 423 0.46 -4.46 14.70
N GLN A 424 0.85 -5.63 14.23
CA GLN A 424 -0.04 -6.78 14.06
C GLN A 424 0.55 -8.03 14.72
N HIS A 425 -0.30 -8.82 15.36
CA HIS A 425 0.09 -10.14 15.83
C HIS A 425 0.12 -11.14 14.67
N ASP A 426 1.30 -11.68 14.37
CA ASP A 426 1.47 -12.75 13.41
C ASP A 426 1.11 -14.09 14.07
N ARG A 427 -0.07 -14.62 13.76
CA ARG A 427 -0.58 -15.87 14.32
C ARG A 427 0.26 -17.09 13.93
N VAL A 428 0.97 -17.03 12.81
CA VAL A 428 1.80 -18.13 12.32
C VAL A 428 3.10 -18.21 13.12
N ARG A 429 3.70 -17.05 13.39
CA ARG A 429 4.97 -16.94 14.10
C ARG A 429 4.81 -16.77 15.61
N GLY A 430 3.60 -16.43 16.08
CA GLY A 430 3.30 -16.20 17.49
C GLY A 430 3.93 -14.91 18.05
N GLU A 431 4.26 -13.95 17.21
CA GLU A 431 4.94 -12.72 17.62
C GLU A 431 4.25 -11.48 17.05
N TRP A 432 4.42 -10.34 17.72
CA TRP A 432 4.01 -9.04 17.20
C TRP A 432 4.99 -8.55 16.16
N ARG A 433 4.48 -7.96 15.05
CA ARG A 433 5.28 -7.49 13.93
C ARG A 433 4.83 -6.11 13.44
N GLN A 434 5.79 -5.35 12.95
CA GLN A 434 5.53 -4.14 12.19
C GLN A 434 5.00 -4.52 10.81
N ARG A 435 3.95 -3.88 10.37
CA ARG A 435 3.37 -4.08 9.04
C ARG A 435 3.25 -2.75 8.33
N PHE A 436 3.95 -2.63 7.22
CA PHE A 436 3.82 -1.52 6.28
C PHE A 436 3.34 -2.10 4.96
N LEU A 437 2.40 -1.41 4.32
CA LEU A 437 2.03 -1.80 2.96
C LEU A 437 3.21 -1.55 2.02
N ARG A 438 3.52 -2.55 1.24
CA ARG A 438 4.47 -2.36 0.16
C ARG A 438 3.80 -1.59 -0.97
N PRO A 439 4.56 -0.78 -1.73
CA PRO A 439 4.03 -0.15 -2.92
C PRO A 439 3.34 -1.19 -3.82
N GLY A 440 2.09 -0.91 -4.21
CA GLY A 440 1.28 -1.81 -5.03
C GLY A 440 0.54 -2.95 -4.31
N GLU A 441 0.66 -3.08 -2.99
CA GLU A 441 -0.21 -3.98 -2.20
C GLU A 441 -1.58 -3.35 -1.91
N ALA A 442 -1.64 -2.02 -1.86
CA ALA A 442 -2.90 -1.34 -1.67
C ALA A 442 -3.78 -1.45 -2.92
N THR A 443 -4.96 -2.03 -2.77
CA THR A 443 -6.03 -1.85 -3.74
C THR A 443 -6.68 -0.50 -3.48
N PHE A 444 -6.75 0.35 -4.49
CA PHE A 444 -7.44 1.65 -4.44
C PHE A 444 -8.97 1.50 -4.47
N GLU A 445 -9.51 0.40 -4.01
CA GLU A 445 -10.95 0.28 -3.79
C GLU A 445 -11.35 1.24 -2.67
N ALA A 446 -12.40 1.97 -2.92
CA ALA A 446 -12.77 3.26 -2.37
C ALA A 446 -12.87 3.38 -0.83
N ASP A 447 -12.84 2.29 -0.09
CA ASP A 447 -13.13 2.28 1.34
C ASP A 447 -11.97 1.73 2.19
N GLY A 448 -10.72 2.06 1.83
CA GLY A 448 -9.56 1.67 2.60
C GLY A 448 -9.64 2.19 4.02
N VAL A 449 -10.31 1.44 4.85
CA VAL A 449 -10.34 1.66 6.29
C VAL A 449 -8.94 1.44 6.84
N LEU A 450 -8.48 2.37 7.63
CA LEU A 450 -7.25 2.19 8.40
C LEU A 450 -7.37 0.89 9.22
N PRO A 451 -6.39 -0.06 9.12
CA PRO A 451 -6.47 -1.30 9.88
C PRO A 451 -6.65 -1.02 11.37
N ALA A 452 -7.55 -1.75 12.02
CA ALA A 452 -7.68 -1.64 13.45
C ALA A 452 -6.43 -2.21 14.13
N ALA A 453 -5.70 -1.36 14.83
CA ALA A 453 -4.47 -1.71 15.53
C ALA A 453 -4.35 -0.95 16.85
N SER A 454 -3.57 -1.49 17.78
CA SER A 454 -3.22 -0.79 19.01
C SER A 454 -2.28 0.38 18.75
N HIS A 455 -1.33 0.19 17.82
CA HIS A 455 -0.31 1.17 17.48
C HIS A 455 -0.18 1.31 15.96
N TYR A 456 -0.05 2.55 15.52
CA TYR A 456 0.31 2.92 14.17
C TYR A 456 1.73 3.47 14.14
N LEU A 457 2.43 3.22 13.05
CA LEU A 457 3.86 3.47 12.94
C LEU A 457 4.11 4.45 11.79
N VAL A 458 4.65 5.62 12.10
CA VAL A 458 5.07 6.60 11.09
C VAL A 458 6.36 6.12 10.44
N HIS A 459 6.37 6.05 9.11
CA HIS A 459 7.50 5.50 8.38
C HIS A 459 8.78 6.34 8.57
N PRO A 460 9.96 5.73 8.80
CA PRO A 460 11.21 6.44 9.04
C PRO A 460 11.64 7.40 7.92
N VAL A 461 11.21 7.16 6.68
CA VAL A 461 11.47 8.07 5.55
C VAL A 461 10.98 9.50 5.80
N LEU A 462 9.95 9.67 6.63
CA LEU A 462 9.37 10.98 6.98
C LEU A 462 10.12 11.68 8.11
N SER A 463 11.06 11.02 8.79
CA SER A 463 11.69 11.53 10.02
C SER A 463 12.25 12.94 9.87
N ASP A 464 13.06 13.18 8.83
CA ASP A 464 13.71 14.46 8.63
C ASP A 464 12.73 15.55 8.14
N VAL A 465 11.71 15.18 7.35
CA VAL A 465 10.66 16.10 6.91
C VAL A 465 9.86 16.58 8.12
N ILE A 466 9.42 15.65 8.97
CA ILE A 466 8.69 15.99 10.20
C ILE A 466 9.59 16.80 11.15
N GLY A 467 10.86 16.37 11.31
CA GLY A 467 11.81 17.04 12.19
C GLY A 467 12.09 18.50 11.84
N ARG A 468 11.94 18.91 10.59
CA ARG A 468 12.08 20.30 10.16
C ARG A 468 10.92 21.18 10.63
N VAL A 469 9.70 20.63 10.66
CA VAL A 469 8.49 21.34 11.07
C VAL A 469 8.14 21.10 12.54
N ASN A 470 8.65 20.01 13.12
CA ASN A 470 8.48 19.63 14.52
C ASN A 470 9.81 19.11 15.11
N PRO A 471 10.72 19.99 15.57
CA PRO A 471 12.02 19.57 16.12
C PRO A 471 11.92 18.61 17.31
N ALA A 472 10.85 18.68 18.11
CA ALA A 472 10.63 17.81 19.26
C ALA A 472 10.44 16.34 18.82
N TYR A 473 9.97 16.11 17.60
CA TYR A 473 9.81 14.78 17.02
C TYR A 473 11.16 14.02 16.89
N LEU A 474 12.23 14.73 16.49
CA LEU A 474 13.56 14.11 16.36
C LEU A 474 14.20 13.77 17.71
N ALA A 475 13.81 14.47 18.76
CA ALA A 475 14.35 14.23 20.09
C ALA A 475 13.82 12.94 20.75
N ARG A 476 12.79 12.31 20.16
CA ARG A 476 12.19 11.08 20.74
C ARG A 476 13.00 9.84 20.39
N THR A 477 13.17 8.99 21.39
CA THR A 477 13.91 7.73 21.28
C THR A 477 13.10 6.60 20.64
N ASP A 478 11.76 6.70 20.61
CA ASP A 478 10.84 5.70 20.06
C ASP A 478 11.04 5.44 18.56
N ARG A 479 11.65 6.38 17.82
CA ARG A 479 11.92 6.23 16.39
C ARG A 479 12.85 5.08 16.03
N ALA A 480 13.75 4.69 16.93
CA ALA A 480 14.65 3.58 16.73
C ALA A 480 13.93 2.23 16.56
N ASN A 481 12.70 2.13 17.08
CA ASN A 481 11.91 0.90 17.01
C ASN A 481 11.16 0.71 15.71
N VAL A 482 10.98 1.78 14.96
CA VAL A 482 10.24 1.76 13.69
C VAL A 482 11.24 1.63 12.55
N VAL A 483 11.16 0.56 11.78
CA VAL A 483 12.10 0.28 10.68
C VAL A 483 11.47 0.41 9.29
N GLY A 484 10.15 0.65 9.18
CA GLY A 484 9.49 0.91 7.90
C GLY A 484 9.16 -0.34 7.07
N TYR A 485 9.42 -1.54 7.56
CA TYR A 485 9.13 -2.79 6.86
C TYR A 485 8.85 -3.93 7.84
N ASP A 486 8.43 -5.10 7.32
CA ASP A 486 8.03 -6.25 8.13
C ASP A 486 9.19 -6.79 8.99
N ARG A 487 9.15 -6.45 10.27
CA ARG A 487 10.07 -6.96 11.31
C ARG A 487 9.33 -7.27 12.60
N PRO A 488 9.91 -8.13 13.45
CA PRO A 488 9.39 -8.29 14.81
C PRO A 488 9.21 -6.93 15.48
N TRP A 489 8.06 -6.73 16.08
CA TRP A 489 7.82 -5.59 16.93
C TRP A 489 8.51 -5.86 18.26
N ARG A 490 9.54 -5.10 18.54
CA ARG A 490 10.11 -5.02 19.87
C ARG A 490 9.49 -3.78 20.49
N GLU A 491 8.59 -3.95 21.44
CA GLU A 491 8.31 -2.86 22.34
C GLU A 491 9.67 -2.50 22.96
N THR A 492 10.15 -1.29 22.75
CA THR A 492 11.22 -0.81 23.59
C THR A 492 10.68 -0.92 24.99
N ALA A 493 11.32 -1.69 25.80
CA ALA A 493 11.45 -1.31 27.15
C ALA A 493 12.14 0.07 27.13
N SER A 494 11.36 1.15 26.93
CA SER A 494 11.78 2.43 27.45
C SER A 494 11.98 2.13 28.91
N ALA A 495 13.15 2.47 29.42
CA ALA A 495 13.66 2.01 30.70
C ALA A 495 12.75 2.40 31.91
N ASP A 496 11.56 2.88 31.69
CA ASP A 496 10.68 3.47 32.71
C ASP A 496 9.17 3.13 32.55
N PHE A 497 8.81 1.98 31.95
CA PHE A 497 7.43 1.49 32.12
C PHE A 497 7.38 0.56 33.33
N GLU A 498 7.03 1.09 34.47
CA GLU A 498 6.55 0.25 35.58
C GLU A 498 5.25 -0.43 35.13
N LEU A 499 5.31 -1.75 34.98
CA LEU A 499 4.11 -2.58 34.88
C LEU A 499 3.45 -2.61 36.25
N HIS A 500 2.29 -2.00 36.33
CA HIS A 500 1.49 -2.08 37.55
C HIS A 500 0.55 -3.27 37.42
N GLU A 501 0.75 -4.26 38.27
CA GLU A 501 -0.20 -5.36 38.45
C GLU A 501 -1.23 -4.95 39.48
N ARG A 502 -2.51 -4.97 39.08
CA ARG A 502 -3.61 -4.73 40.04
C ARG A 502 -4.76 -5.69 39.76
N PRO A 503 -5.46 -6.11 40.81
CA PRO A 503 -6.70 -6.84 40.61
C PRO A 503 -7.77 -5.88 40.08
N CYS A 504 -8.41 -6.25 38.97
CA CYS A 504 -9.44 -5.47 38.30
C CYS A 504 -10.57 -6.39 37.82
N CYS A 505 -11.74 -5.78 37.65
CA CYS A 505 -12.80 -6.36 36.84
C CYS A 505 -12.55 -6.12 35.38
N VAL A 506 -12.75 -7.12 34.54
CA VAL A 506 -12.55 -7.08 33.09
C VAL A 506 -13.87 -7.42 32.41
N LEU A 507 -14.26 -6.58 31.46
CA LEU A 507 -15.32 -6.82 30.48
C LEU A 507 -14.72 -7.09 29.14
N LYS A 508 -15.05 -8.23 28.52
CA LYS A 508 -14.75 -8.54 27.14
C LYS A 508 -16.05 -8.70 26.36
N ALA A 509 -16.23 -7.91 25.34
CA ALA A 509 -17.37 -7.98 24.44
C ALA A 509 -16.94 -8.29 23.02
N ASP A 510 -17.76 -9.06 22.28
CA ASP A 510 -17.54 -9.42 20.87
C ASP A 510 -18.86 -9.48 20.12
N VAL A 511 -18.85 -9.05 18.87
CA VAL A 511 -20.02 -9.06 17.97
C VAL A 511 -20.10 -10.36 17.18
N GLN A 512 -21.12 -11.17 17.45
CA GLN A 512 -21.30 -12.44 16.76
C GLN A 512 -21.45 -12.27 15.24
N GLY A 513 -20.64 -13.00 14.48
CA GLY A 513 -20.77 -13.06 13.03
C GLY A 513 -20.26 -11.82 12.30
N PHE A 514 -19.50 -10.98 12.96
CA PHE A 514 -18.95 -9.75 12.40
C PHE A 514 -18.16 -9.97 11.10
N GLY A 515 -17.40 -11.06 10.99
CA GLY A 515 -16.72 -11.43 9.75
C GLY A 515 -17.63 -11.62 8.52
N ASN A 516 -18.92 -11.92 8.73
CA ASN A 516 -19.90 -11.98 7.64
C ASN A 516 -20.36 -10.57 7.25
N LEU A 517 -20.50 -9.66 8.22
CA LEU A 517 -20.85 -8.26 7.99
C LEU A 517 -19.73 -7.55 7.22
N MET A 518 -18.48 -7.79 7.60
CA MET A 518 -17.31 -7.26 6.87
C MET A 518 -17.30 -7.73 5.41
N ARG A 519 -17.57 -9.02 5.16
CA ARG A 519 -17.66 -9.55 3.79
C ARG A 519 -18.82 -8.96 2.99
N ALA A 520 -19.89 -8.56 3.66
CA ALA A 520 -21.05 -7.92 3.07
C ALA A 520 -20.91 -6.38 2.95
N GLY A 521 -19.87 -5.78 3.55
CA GLY A 521 -19.68 -4.32 3.58
C GLY A 521 -20.71 -3.58 4.45
N THR A 522 -21.29 -4.25 5.46
CA THR A 522 -22.35 -3.69 6.33
C THR A 522 -21.92 -3.59 7.80
N ASP A 523 -20.62 -3.62 8.07
CA ASP A 523 -20.03 -3.62 9.42
C ASP A 523 -19.92 -2.23 10.06
N ALA A 524 -19.82 -1.15 9.26
CA ALA A 524 -19.59 0.20 9.77
C ALA A 524 -20.62 0.70 10.80
N PRO A 525 -21.96 0.51 10.62
CA PRO A 525 -22.94 0.92 11.64
C PRO A 525 -22.78 0.17 12.97
N VAL A 526 -22.39 -1.11 12.92
CA VAL A 526 -22.21 -1.95 14.10
C VAL A 526 -20.97 -1.55 14.88
N ARG A 527 -19.86 -1.26 14.18
CA ARG A 527 -18.65 -0.70 14.79
C ARG A 527 -18.95 0.60 15.51
N LYS A 528 -19.60 1.52 14.80
CA LYS A 528 -19.98 2.80 15.38
C LYS A 528 -20.84 2.63 16.63
N ALA A 529 -21.84 1.75 16.59
CA ALA A 529 -22.70 1.50 17.73
C ALA A 529 -21.94 0.93 18.94
N LEU A 530 -20.96 0.04 18.70
CA LEU A 530 -20.10 -0.48 19.76
C LEU A 530 -19.18 0.60 20.34
N ASP A 531 -18.54 1.38 19.49
CA ASP A 531 -17.68 2.49 19.93
C ASP A 531 -18.48 3.57 20.69
N ASP A 532 -19.65 3.96 20.18
CA ASP A 532 -20.55 4.93 20.84
C ASP A 532 -21.00 4.42 22.21
N ALA A 533 -21.34 3.12 22.33
CA ALA A 533 -21.72 2.51 23.60
C ALA A 533 -20.56 2.48 24.60
N VAL A 534 -19.33 2.17 24.15
CA VAL A 534 -18.15 2.23 25.01
C VAL A 534 -17.89 3.66 25.48
N GLN A 535 -17.94 4.64 24.58
CA GLN A 535 -17.72 6.05 24.95
C GLN A 535 -18.77 6.58 25.94
N GLN A 536 -20.03 6.20 25.73
CA GLN A 536 -21.14 6.71 26.54
C GLN A 536 -21.20 6.08 27.96
N TRP A 537 -20.86 4.81 28.09
CA TRP A 537 -21.13 4.04 29.28
C TRP A 537 -19.89 3.57 30.06
N ALA A 538 -18.67 3.76 29.48
CA ALA A 538 -17.46 3.42 30.22
C ALA A 538 -17.33 4.28 31.49
N PRO A 539 -17.03 3.68 32.65
CA PRO A 539 -16.70 4.43 33.86
C PRO A 539 -15.54 5.40 33.58
N GLY A 540 -15.56 6.58 34.21
CA GLY A 540 -14.51 7.58 34.00
C GLY A 540 -13.10 7.14 34.42
N THR A 541 -13.01 6.06 35.20
CA THR A 541 -11.77 5.42 35.66
C THR A 541 -11.39 4.20 34.82
N ALA A 542 -12.27 3.78 33.92
CA ALA A 542 -12.06 2.57 33.11
C ALA A 542 -10.95 2.74 32.08
N ILE A 543 -10.15 1.70 31.96
CA ILE A 543 -9.20 1.56 30.85
C ILE A 543 -9.93 0.83 29.72
N THR A 544 -10.06 1.47 28.55
CA THR A 544 -10.83 0.92 27.44
C THR A 544 -9.92 0.64 26.24
N GLU A 545 -10.05 -0.56 25.66
CA GLU A 545 -9.46 -0.92 24.39
C GLU A 545 -10.56 -1.47 23.48
N THR A 546 -10.76 -0.84 22.34
CA THR A 546 -11.64 -1.38 21.29
C THR A 546 -10.77 -2.10 20.27
N GLY A 547 -11.01 -3.39 20.10
CA GLY A 547 -10.31 -4.25 19.13
C GLY A 547 -10.69 -3.92 17.68
N ALA A 548 -10.46 -4.85 16.75
CA ALA A 548 -10.66 -4.69 15.29
C ALA A 548 -12.08 -4.23 14.81
N GLY A 549 -12.83 -3.56 15.67
CA GLY A 549 -14.16 -3.01 15.39
C GLY A 549 -15.32 -3.95 15.75
N ASP A 550 -15.02 -5.17 16.16
CA ASP A 550 -15.99 -6.20 16.58
C ASP A 550 -15.89 -6.54 18.07
N ALA A 551 -14.86 -6.07 18.76
CA ALA A 551 -14.61 -6.41 20.15
C ALA A 551 -14.24 -5.18 20.99
N ALA A 552 -14.64 -5.18 22.24
CA ALA A 552 -14.24 -4.21 23.25
C ALA A 552 -13.67 -4.93 24.49
N LEU A 553 -12.59 -4.38 25.05
CA LEU A 553 -11.97 -4.82 26.29
C LEU A 553 -11.92 -3.63 27.25
N ILE A 554 -12.53 -3.77 28.41
CA ILE A 554 -12.62 -2.72 29.42
C ILE A 554 -12.18 -3.28 30.77
N ALA A 555 -11.33 -2.56 31.47
CA ALA A 555 -10.90 -2.89 32.84
C ALA A 555 -11.22 -1.73 33.78
N ASP A 556 -11.85 -2.06 34.90
CA ASP A 556 -12.19 -1.10 35.96
C ASP A 556 -12.23 -1.79 37.32
N ASP A 557 -12.07 -1.01 38.40
CA ASP A 557 -12.12 -1.53 39.77
C ASP A 557 -13.56 -1.71 40.29
N ASP A 558 -14.57 -1.07 39.63
CA ASP A 558 -15.97 -1.15 40.05
C ASP A 558 -16.75 -2.24 39.27
N PRO A 559 -17.03 -3.39 39.88
CA PRO A 559 -17.79 -4.47 39.24
C PRO A 559 -19.24 -4.08 38.92
N ILE A 560 -19.82 -3.12 39.67
CA ILE A 560 -21.19 -2.67 39.44
C ILE A 560 -21.25 -1.81 38.16
N ALA A 561 -20.32 -0.87 38.05
CA ALA A 561 -20.23 -0.02 36.89
C ALA A 561 -20.01 -0.84 35.59
N LEU A 562 -19.12 -1.85 35.62
CA LEU A 562 -18.91 -2.74 34.46
C LEU A 562 -20.13 -3.62 34.16
N ALA A 563 -20.85 -4.13 35.17
CA ALA A 563 -22.06 -4.91 34.92
C ALA A 563 -23.18 -4.05 34.28
N GLN A 564 -23.33 -2.80 34.74
CA GLN A 564 -24.29 -1.84 34.16
C GLN A 564 -23.86 -1.46 32.71
N MET A 565 -22.59 -1.20 32.51
CA MET A 565 -22.06 -0.94 31.16
C MET A 565 -22.34 -2.12 30.22
N ALA A 566 -22.07 -3.35 30.65
CA ALA A 566 -22.35 -4.55 29.86
C ALA A 566 -23.81 -4.63 29.41
N ARG A 567 -24.75 -4.29 30.34
CA ARG A 567 -26.19 -4.22 30.05
C ARG A 567 -26.47 -3.16 28.97
N HIS A 568 -25.98 -1.94 29.16
CA HIS A 568 -26.21 -0.85 28.20
C HIS A 568 -25.61 -1.16 26.84
N MET A 569 -24.42 -1.75 26.79
CA MET A 569 -23.81 -2.18 25.50
C MET A 569 -24.70 -3.14 24.75
N ILE A 570 -25.32 -4.10 25.43
CA ILE A 570 -26.29 -5.01 24.81
C ILE A 570 -27.52 -4.24 24.34
N ASP A 571 -28.13 -3.41 25.18
CA ASP A 571 -29.33 -2.66 24.88
C ASP A 571 -29.15 -1.67 23.69
N ASP A 572 -28.01 -0.98 23.62
CA ASP A 572 -27.74 0.03 22.58
C ASP A 572 -27.36 -0.59 21.24
N VAL A 573 -26.63 -1.70 21.22
CA VAL A 573 -26.22 -2.39 19.98
C VAL A 573 -27.37 -3.24 19.41
N TYR A 574 -28.47 -3.51 20.18
CA TYR A 574 -29.56 -4.45 19.78
C TYR A 574 -30.92 -3.81 19.50
N ARG A 575 -31.01 -2.53 19.28
CA ARG A 575 -32.31 -1.84 19.09
C ARG A 575 -33.14 -2.29 17.90
N SER A 576 -32.59 -3.08 16.98
CA SER A 576 -33.31 -3.46 15.75
C SER A 576 -33.32 -4.96 15.52
N PRO A 577 -34.47 -5.57 15.16
CA PRO A 577 -34.53 -6.97 14.74
C PRO A 577 -33.63 -7.20 13.50
N GLY A 578 -32.78 -8.22 13.56
CA GLY A 578 -31.89 -8.59 12.46
C GLY A 578 -30.46 -8.03 12.59
N GLN A 579 -30.16 -7.26 13.63
CA GLN A 579 -28.78 -6.86 13.93
C GLN A 579 -27.98 -8.00 14.59
N PRO A 580 -26.65 -8.00 14.43
CA PRO A 580 -25.77 -8.99 15.04
C PRO A 580 -25.83 -8.89 16.57
N ARG A 581 -25.68 -9.99 17.29
CA ARG A 581 -25.78 -10.03 18.73
C ARG A 581 -24.42 -9.90 19.39
N LEU A 582 -24.36 -9.16 20.52
CA LEU A 582 -23.15 -8.98 21.32
C LEU A 582 -23.05 -10.13 22.36
N ARG A 583 -21.88 -10.68 22.56
CA ARG A 583 -21.54 -11.59 23.65
C ARG A 583 -20.68 -10.84 24.65
N VAL A 584 -20.97 -10.92 25.93
CA VAL A 584 -20.20 -10.22 26.96
C VAL A 584 -19.75 -11.19 28.06
N ALA A 585 -18.45 -11.24 28.30
CA ALA A 585 -17.81 -11.97 29.37
C ALA A 585 -17.28 -11.01 30.45
N LEU A 586 -17.53 -11.31 31.71
CA LEU A 586 -17.05 -10.56 32.86
C LEU A 586 -16.16 -11.45 33.73
N HIS A 587 -14.97 -10.97 34.07
CA HIS A 587 -14.04 -11.68 34.96
C HIS A 587 -13.35 -10.71 35.92
N TYR A 588 -12.93 -11.22 37.08
CA TYR A 588 -12.12 -10.49 38.06
C TYR A 588 -10.80 -11.21 38.26
N GLY A 589 -9.69 -10.50 38.13
CA GLY A 589 -8.36 -11.07 38.27
C GLY A 589 -7.26 -10.01 38.10
N VAL A 590 -6.02 -10.47 37.99
CA VAL A 590 -4.88 -9.57 37.85
C VAL A 590 -4.80 -9.04 36.41
N VAL A 591 -4.79 -7.72 36.29
CA VAL A 591 -4.55 -6.99 35.04
C VAL A 591 -3.20 -6.28 35.14
N GLN A 592 -2.41 -6.42 34.12
CA GLN A 592 -1.17 -5.65 33.94
C GLN A 592 -1.49 -4.39 33.17
N THR A 593 -1.25 -3.24 33.81
CA THR A 593 -1.40 -1.93 33.19
C THR A 593 -0.04 -1.22 33.14
N ARG A 594 0.12 -0.35 32.17
CA ARG A 594 1.27 0.54 32.11
C ARG A 594 0.81 1.98 32.03
N GLN A 595 1.54 2.86 32.69
CA GLN A 595 1.36 4.29 32.56
C GLN A 595 2.41 4.81 31.59
N ARG A 596 2.02 5.68 30.69
CA ARG A 596 2.93 6.35 29.76
C ARG A 596 3.55 7.55 30.48
N ASP A 597 4.89 7.70 30.42
CA ASP A 597 5.55 8.88 30.99
C ASP A 597 4.95 10.17 30.44
N GLY A 598 4.48 11.01 31.34
CA GLY A 598 3.87 12.30 31.03
C GLY A 598 2.39 12.28 30.68
N ASP A 599 1.75 11.11 30.60
CA ASP A 599 0.31 10.98 30.37
C ASP A 599 -0.36 10.28 31.55
N MET A 600 -1.54 10.79 32.00
CA MET A 600 -2.33 10.16 33.08
C MET A 600 -3.08 8.91 32.58
N ALA A 601 -3.06 8.63 31.27
CA ALA A 601 -3.78 7.51 30.70
C ALA A 601 -3.05 6.18 30.96
N GLN A 602 -3.76 5.23 31.55
CA GLN A 602 -3.33 3.85 31.69
C GLN A 602 -3.75 3.03 30.47
N VAL A 603 -2.90 2.10 30.04
CA VAL A 603 -3.17 1.17 28.94
C VAL A 603 -3.08 -0.25 29.48
N ILE A 604 -3.95 -1.13 29.00
CA ILE A 604 -3.92 -2.55 29.33
C ILE A 604 -2.70 -3.19 28.64
N ALA A 605 -1.76 -3.71 29.43
CA ALA A 605 -0.56 -4.37 28.89
C ALA A 605 -0.72 -5.90 28.80
N GLY A 606 -1.63 -6.49 29.61
CA GLY A 606 -1.86 -7.92 29.66
C GLY A 606 -2.46 -8.36 30.98
N GLY A 607 -2.29 -9.62 31.35
CA GLY A 607 -2.71 -10.21 32.63
C GLY A 607 -3.62 -11.41 32.46
N ASP A 608 -3.67 -12.24 33.53
CA ASP A 608 -4.44 -13.49 33.52
C ASP A 608 -5.97 -13.22 33.40
N ALA A 609 -6.42 -12.08 33.94
CA ALA A 609 -7.83 -11.70 33.85
C ALA A 609 -8.29 -11.47 32.42
N ILE A 610 -7.46 -10.84 31.59
CA ILE A 610 -7.77 -10.59 30.18
C ILE A 610 -7.77 -11.91 29.39
N LEU A 611 -6.78 -12.74 29.67
CA LEU A 611 -6.67 -14.05 29.02
C LEU A 611 -7.92 -14.89 29.32
N LEU A 612 -8.38 -14.89 30.57
CA LEU A 612 -9.55 -15.69 30.95
C LEU A 612 -10.86 -15.09 30.41
N ALA A 613 -11.06 -13.78 30.47
CA ALA A 613 -12.22 -13.13 29.85
C ALA A 613 -12.31 -13.45 28.34
N SER A 614 -11.17 -13.44 27.64
CA SER A 614 -11.08 -13.77 26.21
C SER A 614 -11.32 -15.27 25.91
N ARG A 615 -11.17 -16.15 26.88
CA ARG A 615 -11.51 -17.56 26.78
C ARG A 615 -13.00 -17.84 27.07
N VAL A 616 -13.60 -17.06 27.96
CA VAL A 616 -15.03 -17.15 28.32
C VAL A 616 -15.92 -16.58 27.22
N GLU A 617 -15.55 -15.45 26.63
CA GLU A 617 -16.38 -14.76 25.63
C GLU A 617 -16.90 -15.68 24.51
N PRO A 618 -16.10 -16.58 23.88
CA PRO A 618 -16.59 -17.43 22.79
C PRO A 618 -17.68 -18.45 23.21
N VAL A 619 -17.77 -18.79 24.49
CA VAL A 619 -18.79 -19.72 24.99
C VAL A 619 -20.05 -19.02 25.48
N VAL A 620 -20.04 -17.68 25.59
CA VAL A 620 -21.21 -16.89 25.97
C VAL A 620 -22.28 -16.99 24.86
N GLU A 621 -23.52 -17.18 25.27
CA GLU A 621 -24.63 -17.14 24.32
C GLU A 621 -24.86 -15.71 23.80
N PRO A 622 -25.13 -15.57 22.49
CA PRO A 622 -25.37 -14.25 21.91
C PRO A 622 -26.53 -13.50 22.55
N GLY A 623 -26.29 -12.24 22.92
CA GLY A 623 -27.25 -11.40 23.63
C GLY A 623 -27.25 -11.60 25.14
N GLN A 624 -26.25 -12.32 25.68
CA GLN A 624 -26.14 -12.55 27.10
C GLN A 624 -24.86 -11.99 27.72
N ILE A 625 -24.87 -11.81 29.01
CA ILE A 625 -23.76 -11.39 29.86
C ILE A 625 -23.46 -12.52 30.80
N TRP A 626 -22.28 -13.10 30.68
CA TRP A 626 -21.85 -14.16 31.60
C TRP A 626 -20.66 -13.70 32.43
N ALA A 627 -20.63 -14.11 33.69
CA ALA A 627 -19.59 -13.79 34.65
C ALA A 627 -18.93 -15.05 35.19
N THR A 628 -17.66 -15.00 35.50
CA THR A 628 -16.99 -16.03 36.26
C THR A 628 -17.34 -15.94 37.75
N ASP A 629 -17.02 -16.99 38.50
CA ASP A 629 -17.29 -17.02 39.96
C ASP A 629 -16.52 -15.92 40.70
N GLU A 630 -15.31 -15.62 40.27
CA GLU A 630 -14.48 -14.54 40.81
C GLU A 630 -15.14 -13.17 40.64
N PHE A 631 -15.71 -12.86 39.47
CA PHE A 631 -16.44 -11.61 39.26
C PHE A 631 -17.73 -11.58 40.06
N ARG A 632 -18.48 -12.68 40.10
CA ARG A 632 -19.70 -12.82 40.91
C ARG A 632 -19.46 -12.51 42.38
N GLN A 633 -18.35 -12.98 42.95
CA GLN A 633 -17.97 -12.70 44.35
C GLN A 633 -17.73 -11.21 44.60
N GLN A 634 -17.21 -10.46 43.63
CA GLN A 634 -17.01 -9.02 43.72
C GLN A 634 -18.31 -8.23 43.55
N LEU A 635 -19.24 -8.74 42.74
CA LEU A 635 -20.46 -8.01 42.37
C LEU A 635 -21.45 -7.87 43.50
N GLN A 636 -21.43 -8.70 44.54
CA GLN A 636 -22.42 -8.77 45.63
C GLN A 636 -23.88 -8.70 45.13
N GLU A 637 -24.66 -9.74 45.36
CA GLU A 637 -26.04 -9.83 44.86
C GLU A 637 -26.91 -8.63 45.37
N ARG A 638 -27.54 -7.93 44.44
CA ARG A 638 -28.56 -6.91 44.65
C ARG A 638 -29.84 -7.31 43.93
N PRO A 639 -30.74 -8.14 44.53
CA PRO A 639 -31.88 -8.72 43.85
C PRO A 639 -32.84 -7.72 43.18
N SER A 640 -32.77 -6.45 43.57
CA SER A 640 -33.55 -5.37 42.94
C SER A 640 -32.93 -4.80 41.66
N LEU A 641 -31.68 -5.11 41.37
CA LEU A 641 -30.95 -4.58 40.23
C LEU A 641 -30.47 -5.70 39.26
N TRP A 642 -30.02 -6.81 39.80
CA TRP A 642 -29.57 -8.00 39.06
C TRP A 642 -29.60 -9.25 39.93
N ARG A 643 -29.63 -10.40 39.28
CA ARG A 643 -29.40 -11.70 39.87
C ARG A 643 -28.41 -12.50 39.07
N THR A 644 -27.68 -13.40 39.72
CA THR A 644 -26.77 -14.32 39.07
C THR A 644 -27.41 -15.72 38.98
N VAL A 645 -27.49 -16.28 37.80
CA VAL A 645 -28.06 -17.60 37.57
C VAL A 645 -26.94 -18.52 37.07
N PRO A 646 -26.68 -19.65 37.75
CA PRO A 646 -25.68 -20.61 37.25
C PRO A 646 -26.03 -21.06 35.85
N VAL A 647 -25.01 -21.16 34.98
CA VAL A 647 -25.17 -21.66 33.62
C VAL A 647 -24.67 -23.11 33.57
N ALA A 648 -25.50 -24.01 33.09
CA ALA A 648 -25.10 -25.42 32.88
C ALA A 648 -24.18 -25.53 31.67
N GLY A 649 -23.09 -26.25 31.83
CA GLY A 649 -22.16 -26.58 30.72
C GLY A 649 -22.73 -27.65 29.78
N PRO A 650 -22.03 -27.97 28.71
CA PRO A 650 -22.43 -29.04 27.79
C PRO A 650 -22.59 -30.38 28.53
N GLY A 651 -23.77 -31.00 28.43
CA GLY A 651 -24.07 -32.28 29.07
C GLY A 651 -24.49 -32.17 30.55
N ASP A 652 -25.07 -31.04 30.99
CA ASP A 652 -25.49 -30.74 32.35
C ASP A 652 -24.35 -30.73 33.39
N GLU A 653 -23.14 -30.45 32.98
CA GLU A 653 -22.00 -30.25 33.85
C GLU A 653 -22.09 -28.91 34.57
N GLU A 654 -21.64 -28.84 35.80
CA GLU A 654 -21.59 -27.57 36.58
C GLU A 654 -20.48 -26.60 36.13
N ARG A 655 -19.62 -27.03 35.18
CA ARG A 655 -18.45 -26.29 34.77
C ARG A 655 -18.30 -26.29 33.24
N PHE A 656 -17.81 -25.19 32.72
CA PHE A 656 -17.43 -25.06 31.32
C PHE A 656 -15.95 -25.36 31.15
N ASN A 657 -15.64 -26.08 30.11
CA ASN A 657 -14.29 -26.28 29.68
C ASN A 657 -13.91 -25.21 28.65
N VAL A 658 -13.04 -24.29 29.04
CA VAL A 658 -12.65 -23.15 28.21
C VAL A 658 -11.34 -23.45 27.51
N LYS A 659 -11.36 -23.42 26.20
CA LYS A 659 -10.18 -23.65 25.35
C LYS A 659 -9.48 -22.37 24.95
N LYS A 660 -8.16 -22.39 24.97
CA LYS A 660 -7.37 -21.37 24.26
C LYS A 660 -7.54 -21.58 22.75
N PRO A 661 -7.75 -20.53 21.94
CA PRO A 661 -7.77 -20.67 20.48
C PRO A 661 -6.50 -21.37 19.98
N GLY A 662 -6.66 -22.48 19.26
CA GLY A 662 -5.56 -23.29 18.72
C GLY A 662 -5.00 -24.37 19.66
N ALA A 663 -5.49 -24.53 20.88
CA ALA A 663 -5.11 -25.63 21.76
C ALA A 663 -5.80 -26.94 21.32
N ALA A 664 -5.06 -28.06 21.34
CA ALA A 664 -5.59 -29.39 20.95
C ALA A 664 -6.58 -29.94 22.01
N GLU A 665 -6.37 -29.62 23.30
CA GLU A 665 -7.19 -30.09 24.40
C GLU A 665 -7.69 -28.98 25.32
N PRO A 666 -8.82 -29.20 26.02
CA PRO A 666 -9.35 -28.29 27.02
C PRO A 666 -8.42 -28.21 28.23
N ASP A 667 -8.05 -27.01 28.63
CA ASP A 667 -7.05 -26.80 29.68
C ASP A 667 -7.61 -26.18 30.99
N LEU A 668 -8.87 -25.72 30.98
CA LEU A 668 -9.43 -25.04 32.16
C LEU A 668 -10.93 -25.28 32.35
N TRP A 669 -11.33 -25.75 33.53
CA TRP A 669 -12.72 -25.93 33.93
C TRP A 669 -13.18 -24.82 34.87
N ILE A 670 -14.17 -23.99 34.46
CA ILE A 670 -14.67 -22.86 35.22
C ILE A 670 -16.19 -22.88 35.39
N ARG A 671 -16.67 -22.30 36.47
CA ARG A 671 -18.11 -22.04 36.67
C ARG A 671 -18.47 -20.69 36.11
N LEU A 672 -19.58 -20.63 35.38
CA LEU A 672 -20.10 -19.42 34.78
C LEU A 672 -21.51 -19.13 35.26
N TYR A 673 -21.83 -17.84 35.37
CA TYR A 673 -23.11 -17.35 35.82
C TYR A 673 -23.63 -16.32 34.81
N ARG A 674 -24.91 -16.45 34.45
CA ARG A 674 -25.61 -15.45 33.67
C ARG A 674 -26.09 -14.33 34.56
N LEU A 675 -25.83 -13.09 34.16
CA LEU A 675 -26.40 -11.91 34.79
C LEU A 675 -27.75 -11.59 34.16
N GLU A 676 -28.81 -11.48 35.02
CA GLU A 676 -30.16 -11.08 34.64
C GLU A 676 -30.50 -9.78 35.40
N PHE A 677 -30.91 -8.75 34.63
CA PHE A 677 -31.18 -7.40 35.10
C PHE A 677 -32.68 -7.09 35.22
#